data_d08cfd0ca93c9fb6a1dbef437b05ee96
#
_entry.id   d08cfd0ca93c9fb6a1dbef437b05ee96
#
_cell.length_a   1.000
_cell.length_b   1.000
_cell.length_c   1.000
_cell.angle_alpha   90.00
_cell.angle_beta   90.00
_cell.angle_gamma   90.00
#
_symmetry.space_group_name_H-M   'P 1'
#
loop_
_entity.id
_entity.type
_entity.pdbx_description
1 polymer ?
#
loop_
_entity_poly.entity_id
_entity_poly.type
_entity_poly.pdbx_seq_one_letter_code
_entity_poly.pdbx_strand_id
1 'polypeptide(L)'
;MRARRALILTFFLALPEAAFCQGSDPRAAFAAAYAHYTSGRPVEAKELFRSTLNGDFRLADYSVYYLAVIAFNEGNWDQSRQRLNQLKQRFPQSLWFQSATLLQAKNELAEKKYDRAGEILRQLRVEKTIRRDIADEALYLQAQARDGQGEPRRAYALYDELRDNSPNSRWTANARKAQARLREKHPELFPFQTLQSLAEEADRLARERQTGEAEILYKKLLNNAADAETRLRFLSKLSTLYLSARNRNEAMPLLEQIARDYPQSAEAPRALYQIGQILWNRHDNAQALDYFKSVIEKYPASAFVDRSQYAAADIHEYFGRKDEAAQAYANVVKQFPKSAVRDEAQWRLAWLYYRAGEMPAATATFKALAQQSKNGQFGTAALYWQARSAEKAGETETVKPVYRQISSGGAESYYEALALRALERLGESIDEPPPFRPAAAEGDPAVTAEIDFHLTRARELAVLSLHPLAVAELDEINAKTKPTGRLRALLMREYFRNHAYGRSLSVANQTPLSQSERDLYRYPLAFWELIQQKSLERDLDPYLILALIRQESLFDQRARSPAAALGLMQLIPPTAARVARQLGIAPPSQDKLFEADVNLTLGTQYLKDLLLRYGNNWQKALAAYNAGEAAVDRWEREITTDDIEEFVERIPYVETRGYVKLVLRNHRIYKRLYDQKR
;
A
#
# COMPACT_ATOMS: atom_id res chain seq x y z
N MET A 1 -7.38 26.54 49.06
CA MET A 1 -8.82 26.76 48.80
C MET A 1 -9.17 26.40 47.36
N ARG A 2 -10.02 25.37 47.24
CA ARG A 2 -10.91 24.98 46.15
C ARG A 2 -10.36 24.86 44.72
N ALA A 3 -10.20 23.58 44.34
CA ALA A 3 -10.08 23.05 43.01
C ALA A 3 -11.29 23.39 42.14
N ARG A 4 -11.06 23.66 40.84
CA ARG A 4 -12.06 23.50 39.81
C ARG A 4 -11.53 22.46 38.79
N ARG A 5 -12.08 21.25 38.89
CA ARG A 5 -12.00 20.22 37.88
C ARG A 5 -12.90 20.65 36.72
N ALA A 6 -12.32 20.82 35.54
CA ALA A 6 -13.10 20.93 34.31
C ALA A 6 -13.47 19.49 33.85
N LEU A 7 -14.75 19.24 33.86
CA LEU A 7 -15.37 17.99 33.33
C LEU A 7 -15.38 18.12 31.81
N ILE A 8 -14.59 17.30 31.13
CA ILE A 8 -14.72 17.07 29.67
C ILE A 8 -15.89 16.10 29.50
N LEU A 9 -17.02 16.65 29.05
CA LEU A 9 -18.18 15.85 28.65
C LEU A 9 -17.85 15.11 27.35
N THR A 10 -17.57 13.83 27.49
CA THR A 10 -17.64 12.86 26.41
C THR A 10 -19.13 12.68 26.11
N PHE A 11 -19.63 13.21 25.01
CA PHE A 11 -20.97 12.93 24.52
C PHE A 11 -21.05 11.47 24.06
N PHE A 12 -21.13 10.53 24.99
CA PHE A 12 -21.83 9.29 24.79
C PHE A 12 -23.32 9.64 24.84
N LEU A 13 -24.01 9.53 23.73
CA LEU A 13 -25.46 9.45 23.73
C LEU A 13 -25.85 8.21 24.56
N ALA A 14 -26.03 8.42 25.85
CA ALA A 14 -26.73 7.50 26.71
C ALA A 14 -28.21 7.57 26.29
N LEU A 15 -28.63 6.67 25.40
CA LEU A 15 -30.03 6.38 25.20
C LEU A 15 -30.57 5.76 26.50
N PRO A 16 -31.73 6.22 27.02
CA PRO A 16 -32.28 5.70 28.26
C PRO A 16 -32.64 4.23 28.11
N GLU A 17 -32.22 3.43 29.08
CA GLU A 17 -32.43 1.96 29.15
C GLU A 17 -33.90 1.51 29.39
N ALA A 18 -34.85 2.41 29.38
CA ALA A 18 -36.27 2.08 29.69
C ALA A 18 -37.19 2.65 28.62
N ALA A 19 -37.43 1.87 27.56
CA ALA A 19 -38.69 1.81 26.77
C ALA A 19 -38.52 1.02 25.45
N PHE A 20 -38.05 -0.21 25.48
CA PHE A 20 -38.05 -1.11 24.30
C PHE A 20 -39.18 -2.16 24.42
N CYS A 21 -40.43 -1.70 24.50
CA CYS A 21 -41.58 -2.55 24.31
C CYS A 21 -42.46 -2.00 23.18
N GLN A 22 -42.56 -2.77 22.08
CA GLN A 22 -43.50 -2.64 20.97
C GLN A 22 -43.44 -1.33 20.14
N GLY A 23 -42.73 -1.39 19.02
CA GLY A 23 -42.73 -0.33 17.98
C GLY A 23 -41.42 0.40 17.75
N SER A 24 -40.28 -0.12 18.20
CA SER A 24 -38.97 0.52 17.95
C SER A 24 -38.62 0.44 16.46
N ASP A 25 -38.16 1.55 15.89
CA ASP A 25 -37.60 1.64 14.54
C ASP A 25 -36.55 0.52 14.33
N PRO A 26 -36.76 -0.41 13.38
CA PRO A 26 -35.83 -1.52 13.14
C PRO A 26 -34.41 -1.05 12.80
N ARG A 27 -34.24 0.18 12.30
CA ARG A 27 -32.94 0.81 12.07
C ARG A 27 -32.18 1.05 13.36
N ALA A 28 -32.84 1.70 14.31
CA ALA A 28 -32.24 1.98 15.62
C ALA A 28 -31.91 0.69 16.37
N ALA A 29 -32.82 -0.29 16.32
CA ALA A 29 -32.62 -1.61 16.92
C ALA A 29 -31.41 -2.33 16.30
N PHE A 30 -31.27 -2.31 14.97
CA PHE A 30 -30.13 -2.93 14.27
C PHE A 30 -28.81 -2.25 14.62
N ALA A 31 -28.75 -0.93 14.60
CA ALA A 31 -27.53 -0.18 14.93
C ALA A 31 -27.08 -0.47 16.37
N ALA A 32 -28.01 -0.49 17.34
CA ALA A 32 -27.73 -0.84 18.72
C ALA A 32 -27.28 -2.32 18.86
N ALA A 33 -27.97 -3.27 18.17
CA ALA A 33 -27.59 -4.67 18.15
C ALA A 33 -26.15 -4.87 17.64
N TYR A 34 -25.81 -4.21 16.54
CA TYR A 34 -24.46 -4.28 15.96
C TYR A 34 -23.40 -3.69 16.89
N ALA A 35 -23.70 -2.56 17.55
CA ALA A 35 -22.81 -1.95 18.53
C ALA A 35 -22.57 -2.85 19.74
N HIS A 36 -23.62 -3.49 20.28
CA HIS A 36 -23.49 -4.48 21.36
C HIS A 36 -22.66 -5.69 20.92
N TYR A 37 -22.95 -6.24 19.74
CA TYR A 37 -22.22 -7.39 19.22
C TYR A 37 -20.71 -7.10 19.07
N THR A 38 -20.36 -5.99 18.44
CA THR A 38 -18.95 -5.59 18.23
C THR A 38 -18.22 -5.20 19.50
N SER A 39 -18.96 -4.82 20.56
CA SER A 39 -18.43 -4.55 21.90
C SER A 39 -18.34 -5.80 22.79
N GLY A 40 -18.55 -7.01 22.22
CA GLY A 40 -18.45 -8.27 22.96
C GLY A 40 -19.63 -8.54 23.91
N ARG A 41 -20.80 -7.94 23.66
CA ARG A 41 -22.05 -8.12 24.42
C ARG A 41 -23.11 -8.87 23.58
N PRO A 42 -22.91 -10.18 23.28
CA PRO A 42 -23.78 -10.92 22.37
C PRO A 42 -25.20 -11.18 22.94
N VAL A 43 -25.35 -11.18 24.24
CA VAL A 43 -26.70 -11.42 24.89
C VAL A 43 -27.62 -10.26 24.57
N GLU A 44 -27.17 -9.02 24.80
CA GLU A 44 -27.93 -7.81 24.51
C GLU A 44 -28.17 -7.65 23.00
N ALA A 45 -27.18 -7.98 22.19
CA ALA A 45 -27.29 -7.93 20.73
C ALA A 45 -28.37 -8.90 20.21
N LYS A 46 -28.49 -10.08 20.81
CA LYS A 46 -29.38 -11.16 20.38
C LYS A 46 -30.85 -10.74 20.34
N GLU A 47 -31.33 -10.11 21.39
CA GLU A 47 -32.75 -9.67 21.47
C GLU A 47 -33.02 -8.53 20.48
N LEU A 48 -32.12 -7.60 20.36
CA LEU A 48 -32.23 -6.50 19.39
C LEU A 48 -32.20 -7.00 17.95
N PHE A 49 -31.31 -7.95 17.58
CA PHE A 49 -31.37 -8.57 16.26
C PHE A 49 -32.65 -9.33 16.00
N ARG A 50 -33.24 -9.99 17.03
CA ARG A 50 -34.55 -10.67 16.90
C ARG A 50 -35.66 -9.68 16.56
N SER A 51 -35.72 -8.56 17.24
CA SER A 51 -36.75 -7.54 17.00
C SER A 51 -36.77 -7.01 15.57
N THR A 52 -35.59 -6.94 14.88
CA THR A 52 -35.48 -6.49 13.50
C THR A 52 -36.01 -7.52 12.46
N LEU A 53 -36.30 -8.72 12.85
CA LEU A 53 -36.85 -9.78 11.95
C LEU A 53 -38.37 -9.67 11.75
N ASN A 54 -39.05 -8.84 12.55
CA ASN A 54 -40.48 -8.57 12.46
C ASN A 54 -40.69 -7.47 11.39
N GLY A 55 -41.27 -7.84 10.24
CA GLY A 55 -41.51 -6.92 9.14
C GLY A 55 -40.53 -7.07 7.97
N ASP A 56 -40.56 -6.07 7.09
CA ASP A 56 -39.73 -6.02 5.85
C ASP A 56 -38.52 -5.11 6.03
N PHE A 57 -37.65 -5.43 6.98
CA PHE A 57 -36.43 -4.68 7.23
C PHE A 57 -35.32 -5.07 6.23
N ARG A 58 -34.77 -4.07 5.55
CA ARG A 58 -33.80 -4.27 4.45
C ARG A 58 -32.54 -5.02 4.85
N LEU A 59 -32.08 -4.90 6.12
CA LEU A 59 -30.90 -5.56 6.65
C LEU A 59 -31.24 -6.81 7.51
N ALA A 60 -32.41 -7.41 7.30
CA ALA A 60 -32.81 -8.61 8.05
C ALA A 60 -31.86 -9.79 7.82
N ASP A 61 -31.24 -9.90 6.65
CA ASP A 61 -30.21 -10.91 6.36
C ASP A 61 -28.98 -10.79 7.27
N TYR A 62 -28.54 -9.56 7.58
CA TYR A 62 -27.47 -9.30 8.56
C TYR A 62 -27.88 -9.80 9.94
N SER A 63 -29.11 -9.48 10.40
CA SER A 63 -29.61 -9.92 11.70
C SER A 63 -29.68 -11.43 11.78
N VAL A 64 -30.17 -12.09 10.74
CA VAL A 64 -30.22 -13.57 10.67
C VAL A 64 -28.81 -14.17 10.77
N TYR A 65 -27.84 -13.58 10.05
CA TYR A 65 -26.44 -14.04 10.08
C TYR A 65 -25.83 -13.91 11.48
N TYR A 66 -25.94 -12.72 12.10
CA TYR A 66 -25.37 -12.52 13.45
C TYR A 66 -26.05 -13.38 14.51
N LEU A 67 -27.34 -13.60 14.40
CA LEU A 67 -28.05 -14.58 15.28
C LEU A 67 -27.52 -16.00 15.09
N ALA A 68 -27.20 -16.41 13.86
CA ALA A 68 -26.60 -17.72 13.61
C ALA A 68 -25.20 -17.83 14.21
N VAL A 69 -24.37 -16.75 14.10
CA VAL A 69 -23.03 -16.70 14.70
C VAL A 69 -23.12 -16.76 16.23
N ILE A 70 -24.02 -15.99 16.83
CA ILE A 70 -24.22 -16.01 18.28
C ILE A 70 -24.62 -17.42 18.74
N ALA A 71 -25.61 -18.05 18.08
CA ALA A 71 -26.07 -19.42 18.42
C ALA A 71 -24.93 -20.46 18.28
N PHE A 72 -24.07 -20.33 17.24
CA PHE A 72 -22.90 -21.19 17.07
C PHE A 72 -21.94 -21.06 18.25
N ASN A 73 -21.63 -19.83 18.66
CA ASN A 73 -20.71 -19.55 19.76
C ASN A 73 -21.26 -20.00 21.14
N GLU A 74 -22.58 -20.02 21.27
CA GLU A 74 -23.26 -20.56 22.44
C GLU A 74 -23.32 -22.10 22.46
N GLY A 75 -22.82 -22.80 21.42
CA GLY A 75 -22.92 -24.25 21.26
C GLY A 75 -24.28 -24.73 20.81
N ASN A 76 -25.20 -23.84 20.46
CA ASN A 76 -26.55 -24.18 19.98
C ASN A 76 -26.52 -24.34 18.45
N TRP A 77 -25.94 -25.45 17.99
CA TRP A 77 -25.69 -25.68 16.57
C TRP A 77 -26.96 -25.88 15.77
N ASP A 78 -28.02 -26.43 16.37
CA ASP A 78 -29.32 -26.59 15.70
C ASP A 78 -29.98 -25.23 15.41
N GLN A 79 -29.97 -24.32 16.39
CA GLN A 79 -30.49 -22.97 16.17
C GLN A 79 -29.63 -22.19 15.14
N SER A 80 -28.32 -22.33 15.20
CA SER A 80 -27.42 -21.77 14.20
C SER A 80 -27.79 -22.27 12.79
N ARG A 81 -27.90 -23.58 12.61
CA ARG A 81 -28.27 -24.22 11.33
C ARG A 81 -29.63 -23.76 10.82
N GLN A 82 -30.61 -23.64 11.69
CA GLN A 82 -31.94 -23.14 11.33
C GLN A 82 -31.86 -21.70 10.79
N ARG A 83 -31.11 -20.82 11.45
CA ARG A 83 -30.91 -19.44 10.99
C ARG A 83 -30.12 -19.36 9.66
N LEU A 84 -29.10 -20.20 9.49
CA LEU A 84 -28.34 -20.26 8.24
C LEU A 84 -29.20 -20.74 7.07
N ASN A 85 -30.08 -21.73 7.29
CA ASN A 85 -31.05 -22.17 6.28
C ASN A 85 -32.05 -21.04 5.94
N GLN A 86 -32.54 -20.32 6.94
CA GLN A 86 -33.42 -19.16 6.76
C GLN A 86 -32.73 -18.10 5.88
N LEU A 87 -31.46 -17.77 6.14
CA LEU A 87 -30.69 -16.81 5.35
C LEU A 87 -30.59 -17.26 3.89
N LYS A 88 -30.16 -18.50 3.67
CA LYS A 88 -29.95 -19.04 2.31
C LYS A 88 -31.23 -19.10 1.48
N GLN A 89 -32.38 -19.40 2.12
CA GLN A 89 -33.67 -19.48 1.45
C GLN A 89 -34.26 -18.11 1.15
N ARG A 90 -34.19 -17.16 2.11
CA ARG A 90 -34.84 -15.85 1.99
C ARG A 90 -33.95 -14.81 1.30
N PHE A 91 -32.63 -14.94 1.43
CA PHE A 91 -31.66 -13.93 1.00
C PHE A 91 -30.49 -14.55 0.20
N PRO A 92 -30.74 -15.20 -0.94
CA PRO A 92 -29.71 -15.89 -1.71
C PRO A 92 -28.64 -14.94 -2.29
N GLN A 93 -28.97 -13.64 -2.39
CA GLN A 93 -28.05 -12.60 -2.86
C GLN A 93 -27.27 -11.92 -1.73
N SER A 94 -27.52 -12.28 -0.46
CA SER A 94 -26.88 -11.65 0.69
C SER A 94 -25.35 -11.74 0.62
N LEU A 95 -24.67 -10.66 0.99
CA LEU A 95 -23.22 -10.62 1.22
C LEU A 95 -22.75 -11.76 2.15
N TRP A 96 -23.62 -12.18 3.05
CA TRP A 96 -23.35 -13.24 4.05
C TRP A 96 -23.52 -14.66 3.54
N PHE A 97 -23.97 -14.87 2.28
CA PHE A 97 -24.29 -16.21 1.76
C PHE A 97 -23.11 -17.19 1.86
N GLN A 98 -21.92 -16.78 1.40
CA GLN A 98 -20.71 -17.62 1.47
C GLN A 98 -20.24 -17.82 2.92
N SER A 99 -20.29 -16.77 3.73
CA SER A 99 -19.97 -16.85 5.16
C SER A 99 -20.95 -17.76 5.92
N ALA A 100 -22.22 -17.72 5.56
CA ALA A 100 -23.24 -18.61 6.13
C ALA A 100 -23.00 -20.06 5.74
N THR A 101 -22.63 -20.34 4.49
CA THR A 101 -22.27 -21.69 4.02
C THR A 101 -21.03 -22.20 4.74
N LEU A 102 -20.03 -21.36 4.95
CA LEU A 102 -18.84 -21.70 5.74
C LEU A 102 -19.18 -22.00 7.21
N LEU A 103 -20.05 -21.20 7.82
CA LEU A 103 -20.50 -21.41 9.20
C LEU A 103 -21.35 -22.69 9.33
N GLN A 104 -22.14 -23.02 8.30
CA GLN A 104 -22.87 -24.30 8.25
C GLN A 104 -21.89 -25.48 8.29
N ALA A 105 -20.80 -25.45 7.51
CA ALA A 105 -19.77 -26.48 7.57
C ALA A 105 -19.11 -26.56 8.96
N LYS A 106 -18.89 -25.42 9.62
CA LYS A 106 -18.36 -25.39 11.00
C LYS A 106 -19.32 -26.04 12.01
N ASN A 107 -20.64 -25.85 11.86
CA ASN A 107 -21.63 -26.58 12.68
C ASN A 107 -21.49 -28.10 12.50
N GLU A 108 -21.40 -28.59 11.26
CA GLU A 108 -21.25 -30.02 10.99
C GLU A 108 -19.92 -30.58 11.54
N LEU A 109 -18.82 -29.79 11.48
CA LEU A 109 -17.52 -30.16 12.07
C LEU A 109 -17.58 -30.25 13.59
N ALA A 110 -18.28 -29.30 14.25
CA ALA A 110 -18.45 -29.31 15.71
C ALA A 110 -19.23 -30.53 16.20
N GLU A 111 -20.19 -30.98 15.41
CA GLU A 111 -20.95 -32.21 15.66
C GLU A 111 -20.24 -33.48 15.13
N LYS A 112 -18.99 -33.38 14.64
CA LYS A 112 -18.21 -34.50 14.06
C LYS A 112 -18.88 -35.16 12.84
N LYS A 113 -19.77 -34.45 12.14
CA LYS A 113 -20.40 -34.89 10.89
C LYS A 113 -19.52 -34.58 9.70
N TYR A 114 -18.34 -35.23 9.65
CA TYR A 114 -17.24 -34.90 8.74
C TYR A 114 -17.60 -35.03 7.26
N ASP A 115 -18.42 -36.03 6.88
CA ASP A 115 -18.86 -36.23 5.48
C ASP A 115 -19.68 -35.05 4.99
N ARG A 116 -20.64 -34.57 5.79
CA ARG A 116 -21.49 -33.43 5.48
C ARG A 116 -20.67 -32.13 5.40
N ALA A 117 -19.76 -31.93 6.36
CA ALA A 117 -18.88 -30.79 6.37
C ALA A 117 -18.00 -30.77 5.10
N GLY A 118 -17.39 -31.89 4.77
CA GLY A 118 -16.55 -32.04 3.58
C GLY A 118 -17.28 -31.75 2.27
N GLU A 119 -18.54 -32.20 2.14
CA GLU A 119 -19.35 -31.93 0.95
C GLU A 119 -19.73 -30.44 0.82
N ILE A 120 -20.20 -29.79 1.92
CA ILE A 120 -20.50 -28.36 1.94
C ILE A 120 -19.27 -27.53 1.53
N LEU A 121 -18.10 -27.86 2.10
CA LEU A 121 -16.86 -27.13 1.83
C LEU A 121 -16.37 -27.34 0.38
N ARG A 122 -16.52 -28.56 -0.15
CA ARG A 122 -16.19 -28.85 -1.54
C ARG A 122 -17.06 -28.04 -2.51
N GLN A 123 -18.37 -27.96 -2.25
CA GLN A 123 -19.30 -27.17 -3.06
C GLN A 123 -18.97 -25.68 -3.00
N LEU A 124 -18.70 -25.16 -1.79
CA LEU A 124 -18.32 -23.75 -1.61
C LEU A 124 -17.05 -23.39 -2.39
N ARG A 125 -16.04 -24.27 -2.42
CA ARG A 125 -14.75 -24.01 -3.10
C ARG A 125 -14.82 -23.98 -4.62
N VAL A 126 -15.82 -24.56 -5.24
CA VAL A 126 -16.00 -24.54 -6.70
C VAL A 126 -16.82 -23.37 -7.20
N GLU A 127 -17.32 -22.51 -6.31
CA GLU A 127 -18.00 -21.27 -6.71
C GLU A 127 -17.04 -20.33 -7.47
N LYS A 128 -17.47 -19.84 -8.64
CA LYS A 128 -16.65 -18.99 -9.52
C LYS A 128 -16.21 -17.67 -8.88
N THR A 129 -16.98 -17.16 -7.93
CA THR A 129 -16.79 -15.85 -7.29
C THR A 129 -16.55 -15.95 -5.79
N ILE A 130 -15.93 -17.05 -5.35
CA ILE A 130 -15.62 -17.22 -3.94
C ILE A 130 -14.62 -16.17 -3.46
N ARG A 131 -14.90 -15.54 -2.33
CA ARG A 131 -13.96 -14.61 -1.68
C ARG A 131 -12.73 -15.37 -1.19
N ARG A 132 -11.54 -14.80 -1.40
CA ARG A 132 -10.26 -15.46 -1.10
C ARG A 132 -10.13 -15.85 0.38
N ASP A 133 -10.56 -14.98 1.30
CA ASP A 133 -10.54 -15.27 2.76
C ASP A 133 -11.40 -16.46 3.13
N ILE A 134 -12.57 -16.61 2.47
CA ILE A 134 -13.47 -17.77 2.64
C ILE A 134 -12.91 -19.02 1.98
N ALA A 135 -12.30 -18.90 0.80
CA ALA A 135 -11.68 -20.03 0.09
C ALA A 135 -10.54 -20.67 0.90
N ASP A 136 -9.66 -19.84 1.47
CA ASP A 136 -8.54 -20.31 2.31
C ASP A 136 -9.06 -21.01 3.57
N GLU A 137 -10.07 -20.44 4.25
CA GLU A 137 -10.67 -21.05 5.43
C GLU A 137 -11.41 -22.34 5.08
N ALA A 138 -12.17 -22.36 3.98
CA ALA A 138 -12.87 -23.55 3.51
C ALA A 138 -11.89 -24.69 3.19
N LEU A 139 -10.75 -24.39 2.58
CA LEU A 139 -9.71 -25.34 2.28
C LEU A 139 -9.10 -25.94 3.56
N TYR A 140 -8.81 -25.08 4.55
CA TYR A 140 -8.32 -25.52 5.86
C TYR A 140 -9.34 -26.43 6.59
N LEU A 141 -10.61 -26.04 6.63
CA LEU A 141 -11.66 -26.81 7.26
C LEU A 141 -11.97 -28.13 6.52
N GLN A 142 -11.84 -28.13 5.19
CA GLN A 142 -11.98 -29.35 4.39
C GLN A 142 -10.87 -30.36 4.71
N ALA A 143 -9.63 -29.89 4.92
CA ALA A 143 -8.56 -30.73 5.39
C ALA A 143 -8.85 -31.32 6.78
N GLN A 144 -9.40 -30.52 7.69
CA GLN A 144 -9.85 -31.03 9.01
C GLN A 144 -10.96 -32.10 8.89
N ALA A 145 -11.93 -31.89 7.99
CA ALA A 145 -12.97 -32.90 7.73
C ALA A 145 -12.36 -34.23 7.25
N ARG A 146 -11.36 -34.17 6.33
CA ARG A 146 -10.66 -35.37 5.84
C ARG A 146 -9.87 -36.09 6.94
N ASP A 147 -9.22 -35.34 7.83
CA ASP A 147 -8.54 -35.93 9.00
C ASP A 147 -9.55 -36.64 9.90
N GLY A 148 -10.70 -35.99 10.20
CA GLY A 148 -11.77 -36.57 10.99
C GLY A 148 -12.43 -37.83 10.37
N GLN A 149 -12.42 -37.97 9.04
CA GLN A 149 -12.83 -39.13 8.28
C GLN A 149 -11.82 -40.30 8.34
N GLY A 150 -10.62 -40.07 8.92
CA GLY A 150 -9.53 -41.05 8.88
C GLY A 150 -8.79 -41.10 7.55
N GLU A 151 -8.79 -39.99 6.77
CA GLU A 151 -8.11 -39.85 5.50
C GLU A 151 -6.87 -38.92 5.61
N PRO A 152 -5.83 -39.25 6.42
CA PRO A 152 -4.74 -38.32 6.75
C PRO A 152 -3.90 -37.90 5.52
N ARG A 153 -3.75 -38.76 4.50
CA ARG A 153 -3.04 -38.40 3.26
C ARG A 153 -3.79 -37.33 2.49
N ARG A 154 -5.12 -37.42 2.39
CA ARG A 154 -5.95 -36.41 1.72
C ARG A 154 -5.98 -35.10 2.49
N ALA A 155 -6.07 -35.18 3.83
CA ALA A 155 -5.97 -34.00 4.69
C ALA A 155 -4.63 -33.29 4.48
N TYR A 156 -3.53 -34.04 4.46
CA TYR A 156 -2.20 -33.49 4.26
C TYR A 156 -2.08 -32.77 2.90
N ALA A 157 -2.58 -33.37 1.83
CA ALA A 157 -2.55 -32.78 0.48
C ALA A 157 -3.35 -31.46 0.39
N LEU A 158 -4.50 -31.36 1.09
CA LEU A 158 -5.28 -30.12 1.15
C LEU A 158 -4.54 -29.02 1.94
N TYR A 159 -3.81 -29.36 3.00
CA TYR A 159 -2.95 -28.42 3.70
C TYR A 159 -1.78 -27.96 2.83
N ASP A 160 -1.18 -28.83 2.00
CA ASP A 160 -0.15 -28.45 1.01
C ASP A 160 -0.73 -27.47 -0.01
N GLU A 161 -1.91 -27.77 -0.57
CA GLU A 161 -2.62 -26.88 -1.50
C GLU A 161 -2.83 -25.47 -0.91
N LEU A 162 -3.24 -25.38 0.36
CA LEU A 162 -3.39 -24.10 1.04
C LEU A 162 -2.07 -23.33 1.18
N ARG A 163 -1.00 -24.04 1.60
CA ARG A 163 0.32 -23.45 1.81
C ARG A 163 0.96 -22.97 0.51
N ASP A 164 0.73 -23.69 -0.59
CA ASP A 164 1.26 -23.33 -1.90
C ASP A 164 0.51 -22.17 -2.55
N ASN A 165 -0.84 -22.21 -2.49
CA ASN A 165 -1.68 -21.21 -3.16
C ASN A 165 -1.79 -19.90 -2.34
N SER A 166 -1.70 -19.98 -1.01
CA SER A 166 -1.93 -18.87 -0.09
C SER A 166 -0.89 -18.79 1.03
N PRO A 167 0.42 -18.64 0.73
CA PRO A 167 1.50 -18.69 1.73
C PRO A 167 1.39 -17.61 2.81
N ASN A 168 0.68 -16.51 2.55
CA ASN A 168 0.44 -15.42 3.49
C ASN A 168 -0.97 -15.45 4.13
N SER A 169 -1.72 -16.53 3.96
CA SER A 169 -3.02 -16.71 4.60
C SER A 169 -2.88 -16.86 6.12
N ARG A 170 -3.87 -16.32 6.86
CA ARG A 170 -3.94 -16.55 8.31
C ARG A 170 -4.02 -18.04 8.69
N TRP A 171 -4.45 -18.90 7.77
CA TRP A 171 -4.62 -20.34 7.97
C TRP A 171 -3.34 -21.15 7.69
N THR A 172 -2.35 -20.57 7.01
CA THR A 172 -1.11 -21.28 6.61
C THR A 172 -0.33 -21.80 7.81
N ALA A 173 -0.18 -21.01 8.88
CA ALA A 173 0.49 -21.46 10.10
C ALA A 173 -0.28 -22.63 10.77
N ASN A 174 -1.61 -22.60 10.75
CA ASN A 174 -2.42 -23.67 11.30
C ASN A 174 -2.32 -24.96 10.46
N ALA A 175 -2.31 -24.83 9.12
CA ALA A 175 -2.09 -25.94 8.20
C ALA A 175 -0.75 -26.64 8.45
N ARG A 176 0.34 -25.86 8.60
CA ARG A 176 1.69 -26.39 8.91
C ARG A 176 1.70 -27.17 10.23
N LYS A 177 1.08 -26.62 11.28
CA LYS A 177 0.95 -27.33 12.58
C LYS A 177 0.12 -28.61 12.46
N ALA A 178 -0.94 -28.58 11.66
CA ALA A 178 -1.77 -29.77 11.42
C ALA A 178 -0.99 -30.86 10.67
N GLN A 179 -0.22 -30.50 9.65
CA GLN A 179 0.67 -31.42 8.91
C GLN A 179 1.73 -32.04 9.80
N ALA A 180 2.34 -31.25 10.71
CA ALA A 180 3.29 -31.76 11.68
C ALA A 180 2.67 -32.84 12.57
N ARG A 181 1.45 -32.57 13.10
CA ARG A 181 0.69 -33.56 13.89
C ARG A 181 0.32 -34.82 13.10
N LEU A 182 -0.07 -34.68 11.83
CA LEU A 182 -0.37 -35.82 10.97
C LEU A 182 0.85 -36.71 10.75
N ARG A 183 2.04 -36.12 10.53
CA ARG A 183 3.31 -36.87 10.40
C ARG A 183 3.69 -37.59 11.68
N GLU A 184 3.49 -36.94 12.82
CA GLU A 184 3.76 -37.55 14.13
C GLU A 184 2.82 -38.71 14.44
N LYS A 185 1.52 -38.53 14.15
CA LYS A 185 0.47 -39.54 14.40
C LYS A 185 0.51 -40.74 13.45
N HIS A 186 0.96 -40.51 12.21
CA HIS A 186 0.95 -41.49 11.14
C HIS A 186 2.31 -41.57 10.41
N PRO A 187 3.41 -41.88 11.11
CA PRO A 187 4.75 -41.91 10.51
C PRO A 187 4.86 -42.90 9.38
N GLU A 188 4.07 -43.98 9.40
CA GLU A 188 4.00 -45.01 8.35
C GLU A 188 3.44 -44.50 7.01
N LEU A 189 2.61 -43.45 7.06
CA LEU A 189 1.99 -42.85 5.86
C LEU A 189 2.86 -41.75 5.26
N PHE A 190 3.77 -41.18 6.05
CA PHE A 190 4.65 -40.08 5.67
C PHE A 190 6.11 -40.48 5.90
N PRO A 191 6.63 -41.48 5.12
CA PRO A 191 7.98 -41.98 5.28
C PRO A 191 9.05 -40.89 5.04
N PHE A 192 10.27 -41.17 5.46
CA PHE A 192 11.39 -40.24 5.47
C PHE A 192 11.43 -39.29 4.26
N GLN A 193 11.61 -38.00 4.57
CA GLN A 193 11.72 -36.97 3.56
C GLN A 193 12.95 -37.21 2.66
N THR A 194 12.73 -37.33 1.36
CA THR A 194 13.80 -37.31 0.37
C THR A 194 14.45 -35.93 0.33
N LEU A 195 15.68 -35.83 -0.20
CA LEU A 195 16.32 -34.52 -0.41
C LEU A 195 15.45 -33.57 -1.25
N GLN A 196 14.70 -34.12 -2.21
CA GLN A 196 13.77 -33.36 -3.02
C GLN A 196 12.60 -32.81 -2.19
N SER A 197 11.94 -33.64 -1.37
CA SER A 197 10.82 -33.18 -0.54
C SER A 197 11.27 -32.18 0.54
N LEU A 198 12.51 -32.31 1.04
CA LEU A 198 13.11 -31.32 1.93
C LEU A 198 13.35 -29.98 1.22
N ALA A 199 13.79 -30.03 -0.06
CA ALA A 199 13.98 -28.81 -0.84
C ALA A 199 12.65 -28.10 -1.14
N GLU A 200 11.62 -28.87 -1.49
CA GLU A 200 10.26 -28.32 -1.70
C GLU A 200 9.71 -27.68 -0.42
N GLU A 201 9.91 -28.32 0.74
CA GLU A 201 9.49 -27.74 2.03
C GLU A 201 10.30 -26.49 2.41
N ALA A 202 11.62 -26.48 2.15
CA ALA A 202 12.44 -25.31 2.37
C ALA A 202 11.99 -24.11 1.50
N ASP A 203 11.68 -24.39 0.22
CA ASP A 203 11.14 -23.37 -0.70
C ASP A 203 9.77 -22.86 -0.25
N ARG A 204 8.91 -23.73 0.28
CA ARG A 204 7.60 -23.38 0.81
C ARG A 204 7.72 -22.48 2.06
N LEU A 205 8.56 -22.87 3.02
CA LEU A 205 8.84 -22.09 4.23
C LEU A 205 9.43 -20.70 3.89
N ALA A 206 10.28 -20.62 2.87
CA ALA A 206 10.81 -19.34 2.40
C ALA A 206 9.69 -18.43 1.86
N ARG A 207 8.74 -18.97 1.07
CA ARG A 207 7.56 -18.23 0.59
C ARG A 207 6.63 -17.79 1.75
N GLU A 208 6.50 -18.61 2.79
CA GLU A 208 5.75 -18.34 4.01
C GLU A 208 6.49 -17.36 4.96
N ARG A 209 7.69 -16.89 4.58
CA ARG A 209 8.56 -16.03 5.40
C ARG A 209 8.99 -16.66 6.73
N GLN A 210 9.05 -18.01 6.79
CA GLN A 210 9.57 -18.76 7.91
C GLN A 210 11.08 -18.94 7.76
N THR A 211 11.80 -17.81 7.81
CA THR A 211 13.24 -17.73 7.47
C THR A 211 14.09 -18.73 8.26
N GLY A 212 13.89 -18.85 9.60
CA GLY A 212 14.69 -19.74 10.43
C GLY A 212 14.47 -21.21 10.11
N GLU A 213 13.21 -21.64 9.87
CA GLU A 213 12.91 -23.03 9.51
C GLU A 213 13.44 -23.36 8.10
N ALA A 214 13.28 -22.44 7.13
CA ALA A 214 13.83 -22.59 5.79
C ALA A 214 15.37 -22.67 5.80
N GLU A 215 16.03 -21.85 6.61
CA GLU A 215 17.49 -21.85 6.80
C GLU A 215 18.00 -23.21 7.26
N ILE A 216 17.39 -23.79 8.30
CA ILE A 216 17.76 -25.10 8.83
C ILE A 216 17.72 -26.16 7.72
N LEU A 217 16.65 -26.16 6.90
CA LEU A 217 16.50 -27.13 5.82
C LEU A 217 17.50 -26.88 4.69
N TYR A 218 17.72 -25.63 4.27
CA TYR A 218 18.73 -25.35 3.24
C TYR A 218 20.15 -25.70 3.69
N LYS A 219 20.51 -25.44 4.95
CA LYS A 219 21.81 -25.87 5.50
C LYS A 219 21.95 -27.39 5.51
N LYS A 220 20.90 -28.12 5.90
CA LYS A 220 20.88 -29.59 5.82
C LYS A 220 21.04 -30.09 4.39
N LEU A 221 20.35 -29.48 3.43
CA LEU A 221 20.43 -29.81 2.00
C LEU A 221 21.83 -29.51 1.43
N LEU A 222 22.41 -28.38 1.81
CA LEU A 222 23.76 -27.98 1.41
C LEU A 222 24.82 -28.95 1.92
N ASN A 223 24.70 -29.43 3.15
CA ASN A 223 25.61 -30.39 3.75
C ASN A 223 25.50 -31.79 3.12
N ASN A 224 24.35 -32.14 2.52
CA ASN A 224 24.09 -33.42 1.86
C ASN A 224 24.15 -33.31 0.34
N ALA A 225 24.56 -32.19 -0.24
CA ALA A 225 24.70 -32.03 -1.68
C ALA A 225 25.86 -32.89 -2.22
N ALA A 226 25.50 -33.84 -3.09
CA ALA A 226 26.45 -34.84 -3.61
C ALA A 226 27.33 -34.31 -4.75
N ASP A 227 26.86 -33.31 -5.48
CA ASP A 227 27.53 -32.74 -6.64
C ASP A 227 27.61 -31.22 -6.60
N ALA A 228 28.46 -30.64 -7.43
CA ALA A 228 28.75 -29.22 -7.48
C ALA A 228 27.53 -28.37 -7.89
N GLU A 229 26.70 -28.88 -8.81
CA GLU A 229 25.49 -28.18 -9.30
C GLU A 229 24.43 -28.10 -8.21
N THR A 230 24.16 -29.20 -7.52
CA THR A 230 23.23 -29.25 -6.38
C THR A 230 23.72 -28.36 -5.25
N ARG A 231 25.04 -28.33 -4.98
CA ARG A 231 25.63 -27.45 -3.95
C ARG A 231 25.47 -25.98 -4.31
N LEU A 232 25.77 -25.59 -5.54
CA LEU A 232 25.58 -24.24 -6.05
C LEU A 232 24.11 -23.79 -5.95
N ARG A 233 23.18 -24.66 -6.33
CA ARG A 233 21.73 -24.39 -6.22
C ARG A 233 21.31 -24.04 -4.79
N PHE A 234 21.78 -24.80 -3.79
CA PHE A 234 21.42 -24.52 -2.39
C PHE A 234 22.17 -23.33 -1.79
N LEU A 235 23.40 -23.07 -2.19
CA LEU A 235 24.12 -21.83 -1.85
C LEU A 235 23.33 -20.60 -2.37
N SER A 236 22.88 -20.66 -3.61
CA SER A 236 22.09 -19.59 -4.25
C SER A 236 20.74 -19.38 -3.56
N LYS A 237 20.04 -20.45 -3.18
CA LYS A 237 18.77 -20.37 -2.46
C LYS A 237 18.95 -19.81 -1.05
N LEU A 238 19.95 -20.27 -0.31
CA LEU A 238 20.23 -19.81 1.06
C LEU A 238 20.68 -18.33 1.07
N SER A 239 21.54 -17.94 0.14
CA SER A 239 21.94 -16.52 0.01
C SER A 239 20.74 -15.63 -0.34
N THR A 240 19.84 -16.10 -1.23
CA THR A 240 18.61 -15.39 -1.57
C THR A 240 17.65 -15.27 -0.37
N LEU A 241 17.52 -16.33 0.44
CA LEU A 241 16.74 -16.32 1.68
C LEU A 241 17.25 -15.21 2.63
N TYR A 242 18.55 -15.17 2.87
CA TYR A 242 19.16 -14.16 3.75
C TYR A 242 19.01 -12.74 3.20
N LEU A 243 19.16 -12.53 1.89
CA LEU A 243 18.95 -11.23 1.26
C LEU A 243 17.49 -10.77 1.40
N SER A 244 16.53 -11.67 1.20
CA SER A 244 15.09 -11.37 1.34
C SER A 244 14.72 -11.02 2.79
N ALA A 245 15.39 -11.65 3.76
CA ALA A 245 15.26 -11.38 5.19
C ALA A 245 16.08 -10.16 5.66
N ARG A 246 16.76 -9.45 4.74
CA ARG A 246 17.70 -8.34 5.02
C ARG A 246 18.89 -8.73 5.89
N ASN A 247 19.19 -10.02 6.02
CA ASN A 247 20.36 -10.54 6.75
C ASN A 247 21.59 -10.59 5.82
N ARG A 248 22.13 -9.39 5.53
CA ARG A 248 23.25 -9.23 4.61
C ARG A 248 24.56 -9.84 5.11
N ASN A 249 24.74 -9.92 6.44
CA ASN A 249 25.94 -10.48 7.03
C ASN A 249 26.08 -11.98 6.74
N GLU A 250 24.97 -12.72 6.84
CA GLU A 250 24.94 -14.15 6.52
C GLU A 250 24.94 -14.44 5.02
N ALA A 251 24.38 -13.51 4.19
CA ALA A 251 24.40 -13.66 2.74
C ALA A 251 25.80 -13.51 2.15
N MET A 252 26.62 -12.60 2.69
CA MET A 252 27.92 -12.22 2.13
C MET A 252 28.87 -13.42 1.92
N PRO A 253 29.18 -14.26 2.94
CA PRO A 253 30.11 -15.36 2.76
C PRO A 253 29.62 -16.41 1.75
N LEU A 254 28.30 -16.61 1.60
CA LEU A 254 27.75 -17.53 0.62
C LEU A 254 27.90 -16.99 -0.82
N LEU A 255 27.71 -15.69 -0.99
CA LEU A 255 27.91 -15.03 -2.28
C LEU A 255 29.39 -15.04 -2.67
N GLU A 256 30.30 -14.80 -1.73
CA GLU A 256 31.75 -14.91 -1.95
C GLU A 256 32.14 -16.35 -2.33
N GLN A 257 31.57 -17.34 -1.68
CA GLN A 257 31.78 -18.73 -2.01
C GLN A 257 31.28 -19.05 -3.43
N ILE A 258 30.10 -18.57 -3.84
CA ILE A 258 29.58 -18.76 -5.21
C ILE A 258 30.55 -18.15 -6.23
N ALA A 259 30.98 -16.92 -6.01
CA ALA A 259 31.86 -16.22 -6.96
C ALA A 259 33.25 -16.85 -7.09
N ARG A 260 33.79 -17.42 -5.98
CA ARG A 260 35.10 -18.05 -5.94
C ARG A 260 35.10 -19.47 -6.48
N ASP A 261 34.15 -20.29 -6.01
CA ASP A 261 34.15 -21.74 -6.25
C ASP A 261 33.44 -22.10 -7.58
N TYR A 262 32.57 -21.22 -8.09
CA TYR A 262 31.78 -21.43 -9.30
C TYR A 262 31.90 -20.26 -10.32
N PRO A 263 33.11 -19.81 -10.69
CA PRO A 263 33.30 -18.61 -11.50
C PRO A 263 32.74 -18.72 -12.93
N GLN A 264 32.48 -19.93 -13.42
CA GLN A 264 31.93 -20.17 -14.75
C GLN A 264 30.38 -20.30 -14.72
N SER A 265 29.76 -20.25 -13.56
CA SER A 265 28.31 -20.36 -13.42
C SER A 265 27.58 -19.05 -13.78
N ALA A 266 26.29 -19.18 -14.14
CA ALA A 266 25.43 -18.02 -14.35
C ALA A 266 25.17 -17.24 -13.05
N GLU A 267 25.35 -17.87 -11.89
CA GLU A 267 25.21 -17.28 -10.55
C GLU A 267 26.39 -16.41 -10.16
N ALA A 268 27.58 -16.63 -10.68
CA ALA A 268 28.79 -15.87 -10.31
C ALA A 268 28.66 -14.36 -10.54
N PRO A 269 28.27 -13.87 -11.73
CA PRO A 269 28.09 -12.43 -11.94
C PRO A 269 26.97 -11.84 -11.08
N ARG A 270 25.92 -12.61 -10.81
CA ARG A 270 24.86 -12.22 -9.88
C ARG A 270 25.39 -12.07 -8.45
N ALA A 271 26.20 -13.02 -7.98
CA ALA A 271 26.79 -12.99 -6.66
C ALA A 271 27.71 -11.78 -6.49
N LEU A 272 28.61 -11.53 -7.45
CA LEU A 272 29.50 -10.36 -7.45
C LEU A 272 28.72 -9.04 -7.42
N TYR A 273 27.66 -8.93 -8.22
CA TYR A 273 26.79 -7.75 -8.24
C TYR A 273 26.11 -7.55 -6.87
N GLN A 274 25.60 -8.61 -6.25
CA GLN A 274 24.96 -8.54 -4.94
C GLN A 274 25.95 -8.19 -3.82
N ILE A 275 27.19 -8.69 -3.87
CA ILE A 275 28.26 -8.28 -2.96
C ILE A 275 28.55 -6.78 -3.13
N GLY A 276 28.69 -6.32 -4.36
CA GLY A 276 28.88 -4.89 -4.67
C GLY A 276 27.73 -4.04 -4.07
N GLN A 277 26.48 -4.47 -4.23
CA GLN A 277 25.34 -3.77 -3.65
C GLN A 277 25.34 -3.77 -2.11
N ILE A 278 25.75 -4.86 -1.46
CA ILE A 278 25.86 -4.93 -0.01
C ILE A 278 26.88 -3.93 0.51
N LEU A 279 28.05 -3.91 -0.12
CA LEU A 279 29.15 -3.00 0.23
C LEU A 279 28.78 -1.54 -0.02
N TRP A 280 28.16 -1.26 -1.15
CA TRP A 280 27.66 0.08 -1.49
C TRP A 280 26.66 0.60 -0.43
N ASN A 281 25.74 -0.23 -0.02
CA ASN A 281 24.78 0.10 1.04
C ASN A 281 25.42 0.28 2.44
N ARG A 282 26.65 -0.23 2.64
CA ARG A 282 27.46 -0.01 3.85
C ARG A 282 28.39 1.20 3.73
N HIS A 283 28.35 1.92 2.61
CA HIS A 283 29.26 3.00 2.24
C HIS A 283 30.72 2.55 2.01
N ASP A 284 30.97 1.25 1.84
CA ASP A 284 32.27 0.71 1.45
C ASP A 284 32.47 0.84 -0.06
N ASN A 285 32.36 2.09 -0.55
CA ASN A 285 32.24 2.42 -1.97
C ASN A 285 33.45 1.96 -2.80
N ALA A 286 34.67 1.99 -2.24
CA ALA A 286 35.86 1.53 -2.95
C ALA A 286 35.79 0.05 -3.28
N GLN A 287 35.50 -0.79 -2.29
CA GLN A 287 35.35 -2.24 -2.49
C GLN A 287 34.16 -2.57 -3.38
N ALA A 288 33.02 -1.86 -3.21
CA ALA A 288 31.87 -2.05 -4.07
C ALA A 288 32.21 -1.83 -5.55
N LEU A 289 33.00 -0.78 -5.86
CA LEU A 289 33.46 -0.47 -7.21
C LEU A 289 34.28 -1.63 -7.80
N ASP A 290 35.14 -2.25 -7.04
CA ASP A 290 35.97 -3.39 -7.51
C ASP A 290 35.10 -4.60 -7.89
N TYR A 291 34.05 -4.87 -7.11
CA TYR A 291 33.10 -5.93 -7.43
C TYR A 291 32.29 -5.62 -8.69
N PHE A 292 31.81 -4.38 -8.84
CA PHE A 292 31.09 -3.98 -10.05
C PHE A 292 32.00 -4.03 -11.29
N LYS A 293 33.26 -3.59 -11.20
CA LYS A 293 34.26 -3.74 -12.27
C LYS A 293 34.50 -5.21 -12.61
N SER A 294 34.58 -6.07 -11.60
CA SER A 294 34.72 -7.51 -11.84
C SER A 294 33.57 -8.11 -12.64
N VAL A 295 32.32 -7.64 -12.44
CA VAL A 295 31.18 -8.06 -13.27
C VAL A 295 31.35 -7.58 -14.70
N ILE A 296 31.74 -6.30 -14.90
CA ILE A 296 31.87 -5.68 -16.23
C ILE A 296 32.96 -6.36 -17.06
N GLU A 297 34.11 -6.60 -16.43
CA GLU A 297 35.30 -7.10 -17.12
C GLU A 297 35.27 -8.60 -17.36
N LYS A 298 34.85 -9.39 -16.34
CA LYS A 298 34.90 -10.85 -16.39
C LYS A 298 33.65 -11.47 -17.02
N TYR A 299 32.52 -10.75 -16.99
CA TYR A 299 31.23 -11.28 -17.45
C TYR A 299 30.49 -10.31 -18.38
N PRO A 300 31.11 -9.85 -19.48
CA PRO A 300 30.56 -8.78 -20.33
C PRO A 300 29.22 -9.11 -20.99
N ALA A 301 28.86 -10.39 -21.10
CA ALA A 301 27.57 -10.85 -21.60
C ALA A 301 26.49 -11.03 -20.50
N SER A 302 26.83 -10.74 -19.24
CA SER A 302 25.90 -10.94 -18.14
C SER A 302 24.78 -9.90 -18.12
N ALA A 303 23.58 -10.34 -17.67
CA ALA A 303 22.43 -9.46 -17.42
C ALA A 303 22.65 -8.45 -16.27
N PHE A 304 23.82 -8.45 -15.64
CA PHE A 304 24.14 -7.53 -14.53
C PHE A 304 25.14 -6.44 -14.93
N VAL A 305 25.64 -6.45 -16.18
CA VAL A 305 26.67 -5.49 -16.65
C VAL A 305 26.14 -4.07 -16.68
N ASP A 306 24.94 -3.86 -17.23
CA ASP A 306 24.30 -2.53 -17.31
C ASP A 306 24.12 -1.89 -15.93
N ARG A 307 23.62 -2.65 -14.97
CA ARG A 307 23.44 -2.20 -13.58
C ARG A 307 24.77 -2.02 -12.85
N SER A 308 25.77 -2.85 -13.15
CA SER A 308 27.12 -2.69 -12.59
C SER A 308 27.81 -1.46 -13.12
N GLN A 309 27.67 -1.14 -14.42
CA GLN A 309 28.18 0.10 -15.00
C GLN A 309 27.50 1.34 -14.40
N TYR A 310 26.16 1.28 -14.22
CA TYR A 310 25.42 2.34 -13.56
C TYR A 310 25.89 2.56 -12.11
N ALA A 311 26.04 1.48 -11.33
CA ALA A 311 26.50 1.57 -9.95
C ALA A 311 27.96 2.08 -9.85
N ALA A 312 28.82 1.65 -10.77
CA ALA A 312 30.19 2.16 -10.85
C ALA A 312 30.21 3.67 -11.19
N ALA A 313 29.33 4.12 -12.09
CA ALA A 313 29.18 5.54 -12.42
C ALA A 313 28.74 6.36 -11.20
N ASP A 314 27.77 5.89 -10.44
CA ASP A 314 27.28 6.57 -9.23
C ASP A 314 28.36 6.64 -8.14
N ILE A 315 29.19 5.59 -7.98
CA ILE A 315 30.34 5.59 -7.08
C ILE A 315 31.44 6.55 -7.56
N HIS A 316 31.72 6.63 -8.86
CA HIS A 316 32.65 7.63 -9.40
C HIS A 316 32.15 9.06 -9.13
N GLU A 317 30.84 9.30 -9.30
CA GLU A 317 30.21 10.58 -8.96
C GLU A 317 30.38 10.91 -7.46
N TYR A 318 30.16 9.91 -6.56
CA TYR A 318 30.36 10.06 -5.13
C TYR A 318 31.79 10.46 -4.76
N PHE A 319 32.81 9.92 -5.44
CA PHE A 319 34.21 10.28 -5.25
C PHE A 319 34.62 11.58 -5.96
N GLY A 320 33.70 12.28 -6.61
CA GLY A 320 33.96 13.49 -7.35
C GLY A 320 34.75 13.29 -8.67
N ARG A 321 34.84 12.05 -9.14
CA ARG A 321 35.51 11.67 -10.40
C ARG A 321 34.55 11.90 -11.56
N LYS A 322 34.37 13.16 -11.95
CA LYS A 322 33.30 13.60 -12.87
C LYS A 322 33.42 12.99 -14.26
N ASP A 323 34.63 12.91 -14.80
CA ASP A 323 34.86 12.41 -16.15
C ASP A 323 34.57 10.89 -16.25
N GLU A 324 35.05 10.14 -15.26
CA GLU A 324 34.79 8.69 -15.18
C GLU A 324 33.31 8.42 -14.97
N ALA A 325 32.62 9.22 -14.15
CA ALA A 325 31.17 9.07 -13.94
C ALA A 325 30.43 9.39 -15.24
N ALA A 326 30.74 10.48 -15.91
CA ALA A 326 30.12 10.89 -17.18
C ALA A 326 30.31 9.81 -18.26
N GLN A 327 31.53 9.30 -18.40
CA GLN A 327 31.85 8.24 -19.35
C GLN A 327 31.07 6.95 -19.05
N ALA A 328 31.02 6.55 -17.80
CA ALA A 328 30.30 5.33 -17.39
C ALA A 328 28.79 5.44 -17.60
N TYR A 329 28.15 6.57 -17.25
CA TYR A 329 26.75 6.83 -17.57
C TYR A 329 26.49 6.85 -19.08
N ALA A 330 27.34 7.52 -19.86
CA ALA A 330 27.22 7.55 -21.31
C ALA A 330 27.33 6.16 -21.93
N ASN A 331 28.18 5.29 -21.39
CA ASN A 331 28.32 3.91 -21.83
C ASN A 331 27.03 3.12 -21.57
N VAL A 332 26.38 3.29 -20.39
CA VAL A 332 25.07 2.66 -20.11
C VAL A 332 24.04 3.08 -21.16
N VAL A 333 23.93 4.39 -21.43
CA VAL A 333 22.97 4.93 -22.39
C VAL A 333 23.20 4.40 -23.81
N LYS A 334 24.46 4.30 -24.23
CA LYS A 334 24.83 3.90 -25.60
C LYS A 334 24.77 2.38 -25.80
N GLN A 335 25.33 1.62 -24.87
CA GLN A 335 25.50 0.17 -25.04
C GLN A 335 24.25 -0.64 -24.64
N PHE A 336 23.41 -0.12 -23.71
CA PHE A 336 22.25 -0.82 -23.19
C PHE A 336 20.94 -0.03 -23.38
N PRO A 337 20.51 0.18 -24.65
CA PRO A 337 19.33 1.01 -24.94
C PRO A 337 18.01 0.49 -24.39
N LYS A 338 17.96 -0.80 -24.01
CA LYS A 338 16.78 -1.46 -23.40
C LYS A 338 16.93 -1.67 -21.89
N SER A 339 18.01 -1.21 -21.29
CA SER A 339 18.24 -1.36 -19.84
C SER A 339 17.23 -0.58 -19.02
N ALA A 340 16.80 -1.18 -17.90
CA ALA A 340 15.92 -0.52 -16.94
C ALA A 340 16.58 0.71 -16.27
N VAL A 341 17.92 0.78 -16.22
CA VAL A 341 18.67 1.90 -15.62
C VAL A 341 19.13 2.94 -16.64
N ARG A 342 18.77 2.77 -17.92
CA ARG A 342 19.23 3.65 -19.00
C ARG A 342 18.76 5.10 -18.83
N ASP A 343 17.48 5.30 -18.59
CA ASP A 343 16.90 6.65 -18.47
C ASP A 343 17.40 7.35 -17.20
N GLU A 344 17.59 6.61 -16.11
CA GLU A 344 18.25 7.13 -14.90
C GLU A 344 19.70 7.50 -15.15
N ALA A 345 20.45 6.67 -15.89
CA ALA A 345 21.84 7.00 -16.27
C ALA A 345 21.92 8.26 -17.11
N GLN A 346 21.01 8.45 -18.08
CA GLN A 346 20.94 9.64 -18.90
C GLN A 346 20.54 10.88 -18.09
N TRP A 347 19.62 10.74 -17.14
CA TRP A 347 19.25 11.77 -16.19
C TRP A 347 20.45 12.21 -15.33
N ARG A 348 21.21 11.25 -14.76
CA ARG A 348 22.41 11.53 -13.98
C ARG A 348 23.49 12.21 -14.82
N LEU A 349 23.72 11.76 -16.05
CA LEU A 349 24.66 12.37 -16.98
C LEU A 349 24.31 13.85 -17.28
N ALA A 350 23.03 14.12 -17.54
CA ALA A 350 22.57 15.50 -17.77
C ALA A 350 22.80 16.40 -16.54
N TRP A 351 22.57 15.85 -15.33
CA TRP A 351 22.86 16.56 -14.08
C TRP A 351 24.34 16.78 -13.82
N LEU A 352 25.21 15.87 -14.22
CA LEU A 352 26.68 16.10 -14.16
C LEU A 352 27.08 17.31 -14.99
N TYR A 353 26.62 17.39 -16.24
CA TYR A 353 26.86 18.53 -17.11
C TYR A 353 26.28 19.84 -16.54
N TYR A 354 25.04 19.80 -16.04
CA TYR A 354 24.41 20.97 -15.45
C TYR A 354 25.21 21.54 -14.26
N ARG A 355 25.68 20.68 -13.36
CA ARG A 355 26.48 21.06 -12.19
C ARG A 355 27.90 21.49 -12.56
N ALA A 356 28.41 20.98 -13.66
CA ALA A 356 29.71 21.42 -14.20
C ALA A 356 29.63 22.78 -14.89
N GLY A 357 28.44 23.37 -15.09
CA GLY A 357 28.23 24.59 -15.85
C GLY A 357 28.23 24.38 -17.37
N GLU A 358 28.28 23.14 -17.84
CA GLU A 358 28.25 22.76 -19.25
C GLU A 358 26.81 22.77 -19.79
N MET A 359 26.20 23.97 -19.79
CA MET A 359 24.76 24.13 -20.09
C MET A 359 24.37 23.60 -21.48
N PRO A 360 25.15 23.77 -22.57
CA PRO A 360 24.81 23.20 -23.88
C PRO A 360 24.74 21.67 -23.84
N ALA A 361 25.67 21.00 -23.17
CA ALA A 361 25.69 19.54 -23.03
C ALA A 361 24.54 19.05 -22.17
N ALA A 362 24.23 19.73 -21.05
CA ALA A 362 23.09 19.46 -20.20
C ALA A 362 21.77 19.57 -20.98
N THR A 363 21.58 20.69 -21.72
CA THR A 363 20.41 20.94 -22.57
C THR A 363 20.21 19.83 -23.60
N ALA A 364 21.27 19.45 -24.31
CA ALA A 364 21.22 18.40 -25.33
C ALA A 364 20.86 17.03 -24.71
N THR A 365 21.44 16.70 -23.55
CA THR A 365 21.23 15.41 -22.87
C THR A 365 19.82 15.32 -22.29
N PHE A 366 19.31 16.37 -21.64
CA PHE A 366 17.92 16.44 -21.18
C PHE A 366 16.92 16.38 -22.34
N LYS A 367 17.19 17.08 -23.46
CA LYS A 367 16.35 17.02 -24.65
C LYS A 367 16.24 15.61 -25.22
N ALA A 368 17.36 14.92 -25.35
CA ALA A 368 17.37 13.52 -25.81
C ALA A 368 16.57 12.61 -24.87
N LEU A 369 16.70 12.77 -23.55
CA LEU A 369 15.93 12.03 -22.56
C LEU A 369 14.43 12.32 -22.66
N ALA A 370 14.04 13.59 -22.80
CA ALA A 370 12.64 14.00 -22.92
C ALA A 370 11.97 13.38 -24.17
N GLN A 371 12.69 13.32 -25.29
CA GLN A 371 12.20 12.72 -26.53
C GLN A 371 12.01 11.20 -26.42
N GLN A 372 12.92 10.52 -25.76
CA GLN A 372 12.92 9.06 -25.61
C GLN A 372 11.93 8.59 -24.54
N SER A 373 11.82 9.31 -23.43
CA SER A 373 10.98 8.99 -22.27
C SER A 373 9.68 9.77 -22.23
N LYS A 374 9.13 10.15 -23.40
CA LYS A 374 7.98 11.07 -23.54
C LYS A 374 6.79 10.72 -22.64
N ASN A 375 6.48 9.43 -22.50
CA ASN A 375 5.39 8.92 -21.64
C ASN A 375 5.95 8.25 -20.36
N GLY A 376 7.25 8.36 -20.12
CA GLY A 376 7.94 7.74 -18.99
C GLY A 376 8.09 8.69 -17.81
N GLN A 377 8.72 8.17 -16.76
CA GLN A 377 8.94 8.86 -15.49
C GLN A 377 9.71 10.18 -15.65
N PHE A 378 10.62 10.27 -16.62
CA PHE A 378 11.51 11.43 -16.80
C PHE A 378 11.02 12.43 -17.86
N GLY A 379 9.98 12.12 -18.65
CA GLY A 379 9.64 12.92 -19.83
C GLY A 379 9.44 14.42 -19.53
N THR A 380 8.47 14.74 -18.66
CA THR A 380 8.18 16.13 -18.28
C THR A 380 9.32 16.77 -17.45
N ALA A 381 9.98 15.97 -16.61
CA ALA A 381 11.14 16.43 -15.82
C ALA A 381 12.30 16.85 -16.73
N ALA A 382 12.65 16.00 -17.68
CA ALA A 382 13.71 16.26 -18.62
C ALA A 382 13.41 17.46 -19.54
N LEU A 383 12.14 17.59 -19.94
CA LEU A 383 11.70 18.76 -20.73
C LEU A 383 11.83 20.06 -19.93
N TYR A 384 11.48 20.05 -18.65
CA TYR A 384 11.66 21.20 -17.76
C TYR A 384 13.14 21.58 -17.61
N TRP A 385 13.98 20.58 -17.27
CA TRP A 385 15.41 20.84 -17.03
C TRP A 385 16.20 21.13 -18.33
N GLN A 386 15.70 20.64 -19.48
CA GLN A 386 16.19 21.13 -20.79
C GLN A 386 16.01 22.66 -20.91
N ALA A 387 14.75 23.14 -20.66
CA ALA A 387 14.47 24.56 -20.73
C ALA A 387 15.27 25.36 -19.68
N ARG A 388 15.33 24.84 -18.44
CA ARG A 388 16.07 25.48 -17.34
C ARG A 388 17.58 25.60 -17.62
N SER A 389 18.19 24.59 -18.27
CA SER A 389 19.59 24.61 -18.66
C SER A 389 19.84 25.65 -19.77
N ALA A 390 18.97 25.69 -20.77
CA ALA A 390 19.04 26.68 -21.85
C ALA A 390 18.78 28.10 -21.33
N GLU A 391 17.87 28.31 -20.40
CA GLU A 391 17.64 29.61 -19.74
C GLU A 391 18.89 30.08 -19.00
N LYS A 392 19.58 29.18 -18.25
CA LYS A 392 20.88 29.50 -17.61
C LYS A 392 22.01 29.82 -18.63
N ALA A 393 21.90 29.30 -19.85
CA ALA A 393 22.80 29.66 -20.94
C ALA A 393 22.44 31.01 -21.62
N GLY A 394 21.37 31.68 -21.18
CA GLY A 394 20.91 32.97 -21.73
C GLY A 394 19.91 32.87 -22.88
N GLU A 395 19.41 31.67 -23.19
CA GLU A 395 18.48 31.43 -24.30
C GLU A 395 17.02 31.70 -23.92
N THR A 396 16.72 32.88 -23.35
CA THR A 396 15.43 33.20 -22.74
C THR A 396 14.22 33.12 -23.68
N GLU A 397 14.37 33.50 -24.95
CA GLU A 397 13.26 33.48 -25.90
C GLU A 397 12.95 32.07 -26.43
N THR A 398 13.99 31.24 -26.58
CA THR A 398 13.82 29.86 -27.12
C THR A 398 13.23 28.91 -26.11
N VAL A 399 13.27 29.19 -24.80
CA VAL A 399 12.75 28.35 -23.75
C VAL A 399 11.25 28.59 -23.43
N LYS A 400 10.73 29.78 -23.72
CA LYS A 400 9.31 30.10 -23.47
C LYS A 400 8.34 29.12 -24.12
N PRO A 401 8.50 28.72 -25.41
CA PRO A 401 7.66 27.69 -26.02
C PRO A 401 7.68 26.34 -25.28
N VAL A 402 8.86 25.96 -24.74
CA VAL A 402 9.01 24.70 -24.00
C VAL A 402 8.25 24.77 -22.67
N TYR A 403 8.38 25.87 -21.92
CA TYR A 403 7.62 26.07 -20.71
C TYR A 403 6.09 26.11 -20.95
N ARG A 404 5.63 26.77 -22.06
CA ARG A 404 4.22 26.74 -22.47
C ARG A 404 3.76 25.32 -22.81
N GLN A 405 4.60 24.52 -23.48
CA GLN A 405 4.29 23.12 -23.77
C GLN A 405 4.09 22.31 -22.47
N ILE A 406 4.93 22.54 -21.45
CA ILE A 406 4.80 21.86 -20.16
C ILE A 406 3.53 22.31 -19.45
N SER A 407 3.24 23.62 -19.42
CA SER A 407 2.09 24.19 -18.71
C SER A 407 0.75 23.88 -19.38
N SER A 408 0.71 23.69 -20.72
CA SER A 408 -0.49 23.36 -21.48
C SER A 408 -0.75 21.87 -21.62
N GLY A 409 0.13 21.01 -21.15
CA GLY A 409 0.05 19.55 -21.30
C GLY A 409 -1.09 18.88 -20.56
N GLY A 410 -1.88 19.61 -19.75
CA GLY A 410 -2.99 19.08 -18.96
C GLY A 410 -2.55 18.03 -17.94
N ALA A 411 -1.26 17.80 -17.86
CA ALA A 411 -0.67 16.93 -16.85
C ALA A 411 -0.50 17.74 -15.57
N GLU A 412 -1.26 17.43 -14.56
CA GLU A 412 -1.14 18.00 -13.23
C GLU A 412 0.16 17.51 -12.60
N SER A 413 1.28 17.99 -13.10
CA SER A 413 2.60 17.62 -12.68
C SER A 413 3.26 18.70 -11.81
N TYR A 414 4.22 18.31 -11.01
CA TYR A 414 5.08 19.22 -10.27
C TYR A 414 5.77 20.23 -11.21
N TYR A 415 6.23 19.77 -12.38
CA TYR A 415 6.95 20.60 -13.34
C TYR A 415 6.06 21.59 -14.09
N GLU A 416 4.77 21.34 -14.18
CA GLU A 416 3.82 22.33 -14.70
C GLU A 416 3.80 23.59 -13.83
N ALA A 417 3.76 23.41 -12.50
CA ALA A 417 3.83 24.54 -11.57
C ALA A 417 5.16 25.30 -11.68
N LEU A 418 6.26 24.59 -11.90
CA LEU A 418 7.58 25.21 -12.12
C LEU A 418 7.62 25.97 -13.43
N ALA A 419 7.07 25.40 -14.51
CA ALA A 419 7.03 26.04 -15.82
C ALA A 419 6.21 27.32 -15.83
N LEU A 420 5.05 27.33 -15.14
CA LEU A 420 4.25 28.53 -14.97
C LEU A 420 5.03 29.64 -14.26
N ARG A 421 5.67 29.32 -13.13
CA ARG A 421 6.53 30.29 -12.42
C ARG A 421 7.71 30.77 -13.27
N ALA A 422 8.25 29.89 -14.12
CA ALA A 422 9.31 30.28 -15.05
C ALA A 422 8.81 31.28 -16.10
N LEU A 423 7.61 31.06 -16.67
CA LEU A 423 6.99 32.00 -17.60
C LEU A 423 6.69 33.35 -16.96
N GLU A 424 6.14 33.38 -15.72
CA GLU A 424 5.94 34.61 -14.95
C GLU A 424 7.26 35.38 -14.76
N ARG A 425 8.32 34.68 -14.34
CA ARG A 425 9.67 35.27 -14.19
C ARG A 425 10.21 35.84 -15.52
N LEU A 426 9.83 35.24 -16.64
CA LEU A 426 10.22 35.70 -17.99
C LEU A 426 9.25 36.76 -18.56
N GLY A 427 8.34 37.29 -17.71
CA GLY A 427 7.45 38.41 -18.04
C GLY A 427 6.19 38.01 -18.84
N GLU A 428 5.81 36.74 -18.86
CA GLU A 428 4.58 36.31 -19.52
C GLU A 428 3.40 36.36 -18.51
N SER A 429 2.29 36.92 -18.99
CA SER A 429 1.01 36.81 -18.29
C SER A 429 0.43 35.41 -18.48
N ILE A 430 0.03 34.76 -17.40
CA ILE A 430 -0.57 33.44 -17.44
C ILE A 430 -2.03 33.53 -17.09
N ASP A 431 -2.89 33.19 -18.05
CA ASP A 431 -4.28 32.99 -17.78
C ASP A 431 -4.46 31.65 -17.05
N GLU A 432 -4.74 31.71 -15.75
CA GLU A 432 -5.13 30.51 -15.03
C GLU A 432 -6.50 30.02 -15.53
N PRO A 433 -6.67 28.70 -15.73
CA PRO A 433 -7.96 28.17 -16.12
C PRO A 433 -9.02 28.53 -15.07
N PRO A 434 -10.26 28.84 -15.50
CA PRO A 434 -11.32 29.24 -14.57
C PRO A 434 -11.56 28.15 -13.50
N PRO A 435 -12.00 28.54 -12.31
CA PRO A 435 -12.32 27.59 -11.26
C PRO A 435 -13.37 26.60 -11.74
N PHE A 436 -13.15 25.34 -11.36
CA PHE A 436 -14.04 24.25 -11.77
C PHE A 436 -15.45 24.42 -11.17
N ARG A 437 -16.47 24.32 -12.02
CA ARG A 437 -17.85 24.17 -11.57
C ARG A 437 -18.30 22.72 -11.87
N PRO A 438 -18.69 21.94 -10.84
CA PRO A 438 -19.20 20.59 -11.10
C PRO A 438 -20.46 20.68 -11.98
N ALA A 439 -20.53 19.83 -12.99
CA ALA A 439 -21.78 19.62 -13.73
C ALA A 439 -22.86 19.07 -12.78
N ALA A 440 -24.11 19.39 -13.04
CA ALA A 440 -25.22 18.81 -12.27
C ALA A 440 -25.14 17.29 -12.33
N ALA A 441 -25.25 16.64 -11.16
CA ALA A 441 -25.18 15.19 -11.08
C ALA A 441 -26.28 14.56 -11.95
N GLU A 442 -25.90 13.76 -12.95
CA GLU A 442 -26.85 12.92 -13.66
C GLU A 442 -27.55 11.96 -12.69
N GLY A 443 -28.81 11.66 -12.93
CA GLY A 443 -29.57 10.69 -12.16
C GLY A 443 -28.90 9.31 -12.14
N ASP A 444 -29.29 8.48 -11.16
CA ASP A 444 -28.77 7.12 -11.06
C ASP A 444 -29.14 6.31 -12.33
N PRO A 445 -28.24 5.45 -12.83
CA PRO A 445 -28.53 4.59 -13.96
C PRO A 445 -29.58 3.54 -13.59
N ALA A 446 -30.31 3.03 -14.58
CA ALA A 446 -31.07 1.79 -14.39
C ALA A 446 -30.11 0.65 -14.01
N VAL A 447 -30.45 -0.07 -12.96
CA VAL A 447 -29.64 -1.16 -12.41
C VAL A 447 -30.41 -2.48 -12.39
N THR A 448 -29.71 -3.61 -12.43
CA THR A 448 -30.34 -4.92 -12.28
C THR A 448 -30.84 -5.11 -10.84
N ALA A 449 -31.77 -6.06 -10.62
CA ALA A 449 -32.25 -6.38 -9.29
C ALA A 449 -31.15 -6.80 -8.30
N GLU A 450 -30.09 -7.44 -8.79
CA GLU A 450 -28.93 -7.79 -7.96
C GLU A 450 -28.16 -6.55 -7.52
N ILE A 451 -27.89 -5.62 -8.42
CA ILE A 451 -27.21 -4.36 -8.10
C ILE A 451 -28.05 -3.53 -7.14
N ASP A 452 -29.37 -3.43 -7.40
CA ASP A 452 -30.29 -2.70 -6.53
C ASP A 452 -30.35 -3.29 -5.11
N PHE A 453 -30.30 -4.61 -5.01
CA PHE A 453 -30.25 -5.31 -3.73
C PHE A 453 -29.07 -4.84 -2.86
N HIS A 454 -27.87 -4.83 -3.41
CA HIS A 454 -26.66 -4.41 -2.68
C HIS A 454 -26.60 -2.88 -2.50
N LEU A 455 -26.98 -2.11 -3.52
CA LEU A 455 -26.96 -0.64 -3.48
C LEU A 455 -27.90 -0.09 -2.40
N THR A 456 -29.13 -0.67 -2.31
CA THR A 456 -30.12 -0.27 -1.32
C THR A 456 -29.63 -0.56 0.11
N ARG A 457 -28.96 -1.70 0.30
CA ARG A 457 -28.35 -2.05 1.59
C ARG A 457 -27.16 -1.13 1.94
N ALA A 458 -26.30 -0.85 0.98
CA ALA A 458 -25.19 0.08 1.18
C ALA A 458 -25.70 1.45 1.66
N ARG A 459 -26.75 1.96 1.04
CA ARG A 459 -27.37 3.24 1.41
C ARG A 459 -28.05 3.18 2.79
N GLU A 460 -28.71 2.08 3.10
CA GLU A 460 -29.30 1.86 4.43
C GLU A 460 -28.23 1.83 5.53
N LEU A 461 -27.13 1.10 5.29
CA LEU A 461 -25.99 1.03 6.21
C LEU A 461 -25.29 2.39 6.38
N ALA A 462 -25.22 3.18 5.31
CA ALA A 462 -24.68 4.55 5.36
C ALA A 462 -25.52 5.48 6.24
N VAL A 463 -26.85 5.39 6.15
CA VAL A 463 -27.77 6.15 7.04
C VAL A 463 -27.54 5.80 8.51
N LEU A 464 -27.17 4.54 8.80
CA LEU A 464 -26.82 4.07 10.14
C LEU A 464 -25.37 4.38 10.53
N SER A 465 -24.61 5.10 9.72
CA SER A 465 -23.17 5.36 9.90
C SER A 465 -22.31 4.08 9.97
N LEU A 466 -22.80 2.97 9.45
CA LEU A 466 -22.10 1.69 9.37
C LEU A 466 -21.31 1.58 8.05
N HIS A 467 -20.52 2.62 7.76
CA HIS A 467 -19.78 2.78 6.51
C HIS A 467 -18.92 1.58 6.09
N PRO A 468 -18.21 0.87 6.99
CA PRO A 468 -17.46 -0.32 6.58
C PRO A 468 -18.33 -1.44 6.00
N LEU A 469 -19.54 -1.63 6.51
CA LEU A 469 -20.49 -2.61 5.98
C LEU A 469 -21.12 -2.12 4.66
N ALA A 470 -21.40 -0.81 4.55
CA ALA A 470 -21.85 -0.21 3.29
C ALA A 470 -20.83 -0.39 2.18
N VAL A 471 -19.54 -0.18 2.49
CA VAL A 471 -18.43 -0.38 1.53
C VAL A 471 -18.34 -1.86 1.11
N ALA A 472 -18.59 -2.81 2.00
CA ALA A 472 -18.58 -4.24 1.65
C ALA A 472 -19.68 -4.59 0.64
N GLU A 473 -20.88 -3.99 0.75
CA GLU A 473 -21.95 -4.15 -0.24
C GLU A 473 -21.55 -3.56 -1.61
N LEU A 474 -20.88 -2.40 -1.62
CA LEU A 474 -20.38 -1.79 -2.85
C LEU A 474 -19.24 -2.60 -3.48
N ASP A 475 -18.37 -3.21 -2.66
CA ASP A 475 -17.31 -4.10 -3.12
C ASP A 475 -17.89 -5.33 -3.82
N GLU A 476 -19.01 -5.86 -3.33
CA GLU A 476 -19.70 -6.99 -3.94
C GLU A 476 -20.24 -6.64 -5.34
N ILE A 477 -20.86 -5.46 -5.52
CA ILE A 477 -21.28 -4.97 -6.84
C ILE A 477 -20.05 -4.87 -7.76
N ASN A 478 -18.97 -4.25 -7.27
CA ASN A 478 -17.77 -4.03 -8.09
C ASN A 478 -17.10 -5.35 -8.53
N ALA A 479 -17.07 -6.36 -7.66
CA ALA A 479 -16.47 -7.67 -7.93
C ALA A 479 -17.28 -8.48 -8.94
N LYS A 480 -18.62 -8.50 -8.80
CA LYS A 480 -19.51 -9.32 -9.62
C LYS A 480 -19.78 -8.75 -11.00
N THR A 481 -19.91 -7.42 -11.11
CA THR A 481 -20.43 -6.79 -12.34
C THR A 481 -19.36 -6.27 -13.27
N LYS A 482 -18.11 -6.06 -12.81
CA LYS A 482 -17.06 -5.36 -13.57
C LYS A 482 -17.61 -4.06 -14.18
N PRO A 483 -18.05 -3.10 -13.38
CA PRO A 483 -18.89 -1.99 -13.79
C PRO A 483 -18.24 -1.13 -14.88
N THR A 484 -19.05 -0.59 -15.78
CA THR A 484 -18.64 0.33 -16.84
C THR A 484 -19.56 1.55 -16.87
N GLY A 485 -19.15 2.63 -17.55
CA GLY A 485 -19.99 3.80 -17.80
C GLY A 485 -20.63 4.38 -16.53
N ARG A 486 -21.96 4.62 -16.59
CA ARG A 486 -22.74 5.24 -15.50
C ARG A 486 -22.75 4.45 -14.20
N LEU A 487 -22.72 3.10 -14.26
CA LEU A 487 -22.66 2.28 -13.06
C LEU A 487 -21.33 2.50 -12.30
N ARG A 488 -20.22 2.64 -13.04
CA ARG A 488 -18.91 2.96 -12.43
C ARG A 488 -18.94 4.32 -11.76
N ALA A 489 -19.53 5.32 -12.40
CA ALA A 489 -19.72 6.66 -11.84
C ALA A 489 -20.59 6.63 -10.56
N LEU A 490 -21.66 5.82 -10.55
CA LEU A 490 -22.48 5.59 -9.36
C LEU A 490 -21.67 5.00 -8.22
N LEU A 491 -20.95 3.90 -8.44
CA LEU A 491 -20.11 3.26 -7.42
C LEU A 491 -19.04 4.21 -6.85
N MET A 492 -18.41 5.00 -7.72
CA MET A 492 -17.47 6.04 -7.32
C MET A 492 -18.09 7.02 -6.32
N ARG A 493 -19.29 7.53 -6.61
CA ARG A 493 -20.04 8.43 -5.72
C ARG A 493 -20.43 7.77 -4.40
N GLU A 494 -20.89 6.52 -4.45
CA GLU A 494 -21.30 5.78 -3.24
C GLU A 494 -20.10 5.43 -2.35
N TYR A 495 -18.94 5.04 -2.92
CA TYR A 495 -17.70 4.91 -2.15
C TYR A 495 -17.28 6.21 -1.49
N PHE A 496 -17.36 7.33 -2.23
CA PHE A 496 -17.03 8.65 -1.71
C PHE A 496 -17.92 9.03 -0.52
N ARG A 497 -19.26 8.86 -0.64
CA ARG A 497 -20.23 9.10 0.42
C ARG A 497 -19.99 8.26 1.68
N ASN A 498 -19.42 7.08 1.49
CA ASN A 498 -19.06 6.17 2.58
C ASN A 498 -17.60 6.33 3.07
N HIS A 499 -16.97 7.46 2.77
CA HIS A 499 -15.60 7.78 3.19
C HIS A 499 -14.52 6.79 2.71
N ALA A 500 -14.84 5.94 1.74
CA ALA A 500 -13.91 5.00 1.11
C ALA A 500 -13.15 5.68 -0.04
N TYR A 501 -12.45 6.76 0.27
CA TYR A 501 -11.81 7.64 -0.72
C TYR A 501 -10.81 6.92 -1.62
N GLY A 502 -10.02 5.99 -1.08
CA GLY A 502 -9.10 5.18 -1.86
C GLY A 502 -9.80 4.30 -2.91
N ARG A 503 -10.96 3.70 -2.57
CA ARG A 503 -11.80 2.95 -3.52
C ARG A 503 -12.44 3.85 -4.55
N SER A 504 -13.01 4.98 -4.11
CA SER A 504 -13.56 6.01 -5.01
C SER A 504 -12.53 6.47 -6.04
N LEU A 505 -11.30 6.78 -5.59
CA LEU A 505 -10.17 7.16 -6.44
C LEU A 505 -9.80 6.06 -7.45
N SER A 506 -9.73 4.81 -7.01
CA SER A 506 -9.43 3.67 -7.88
C SER A 506 -10.46 3.55 -9.00
N VAL A 507 -11.74 3.71 -8.69
CA VAL A 507 -12.84 3.69 -9.66
C VAL A 507 -12.79 4.91 -10.56
N ALA A 508 -12.53 6.11 -10.02
CA ALA A 508 -12.42 7.35 -10.79
C ALA A 508 -11.33 7.28 -11.87
N ASN A 509 -10.19 6.65 -11.55
CA ASN A 509 -9.10 6.46 -12.53
C ASN A 509 -9.46 5.59 -13.72
N GLN A 510 -10.49 4.75 -13.61
CA GLN A 510 -10.97 3.84 -14.64
C GLN A 510 -12.26 4.32 -15.32
N THR A 511 -12.81 5.45 -14.87
CA THR A 511 -14.09 5.99 -15.39
C THR A 511 -13.79 7.05 -16.45
N PRO A 512 -14.49 7.04 -17.60
CA PRO A 512 -14.35 8.06 -18.63
C PRO A 512 -15.07 9.35 -18.21
N LEU A 513 -14.45 10.06 -17.25
CA LEU A 513 -14.88 11.38 -16.77
C LEU A 513 -14.07 12.47 -17.44
N SER A 514 -14.61 13.68 -17.53
CA SER A 514 -13.79 14.86 -17.77
C SER A 514 -12.69 14.98 -16.69
N GLN A 515 -11.61 15.66 -17.02
CA GLN A 515 -10.51 15.87 -16.06
C GLN A 515 -11.02 16.50 -14.76
N SER A 516 -11.83 17.51 -14.89
CA SER A 516 -12.38 18.28 -13.78
C SER A 516 -13.31 17.46 -12.88
N GLU A 517 -14.20 16.63 -13.43
CA GLU A 517 -15.05 15.74 -12.64
C GLU A 517 -14.21 14.69 -11.90
N ARG A 518 -13.19 14.16 -12.57
CA ARG A 518 -12.27 13.19 -11.98
C ARG A 518 -11.53 13.77 -10.78
N ASP A 519 -11.13 15.04 -10.87
CA ASP A 519 -10.36 15.73 -9.83
C ASP A 519 -11.13 15.89 -8.53
N LEU A 520 -12.43 16.09 -8.55
CA LEU A 520 -13.24 16.14 -7.32
C LEU A 520 -13.15 14.85 -6.49
N TYR A 521 -13.11 13.69 -7.17
CA TYR A 521 -12.98 12.40 -6.49
C TYR A 521 -11.53 12.03 -6.16
N ARG A 522 -10.57 12.60 -6.89
CA ARG A 522 -9.14 12.43 -6.63
C ARG A 522 -8.63 13.30 -5.49
N TYR A 523 -9.30 14.45 -5.27
CA TYR A 523 -8.89 15.46 -4.31
C TYR A 523 -10.07 15.83 -3.40
N PRO A 524 -10.56 14.88 -2.56
CA PRO A 524 -11.70 15.12 -1.69
C PRO A 524 -11.36 16.11 -0.57
N LEU A 525 -12.34 16.92 -0.13
CA LEU A 525 -12.28 17.67 1.12
C LEU A 525 -12.64 16.77 2.32
N ALA A 526 -11.91 15.66 2.48
CA ALA A 526 -12.13 14.73 3.57
C ALA A 526 -11.67 15.35 4.91
N PHE A 527 -12.41 15.11 5.97
CA PHE A 527 -12.14 15.65 7.32
C PHE A 527 -12.01 17.19 7.35
N TRP A 528 -12.68 17.89 6.41
CA TRP A 528 -12.42 19.31 6.13
C TRP A 528 -12.57 20.21 7.34
N GLU A 529 -13.67 20.08 8.10
CA GLU A 529 -13.94 20.90 9.29
C GLU A 529 -12.82 20.76 10.34
N LEU A 530 -12.39 19.52 10.59
CA LEU A 530 -11.32 19.24 11.53
C LEU A 530 -9.96 19.77 11.03
N ILE A 531 -9.70 19.62 9.72
CA ILE A 531 -8.47 20.16 9.10
C ILE A 531 -8.45 21.68 9.17
N GLN A 532 -9.56 22.35 8.89
CA GLN A 532 -9.67 23.82 9.04
C GLN A 532 -9.41 24.26 10.49
N GLN A 533 -10.00 23.57 11.46
CA GLN A 533 -9.74 23.86 12.87
C GLN A 533 -8.25 23.74 13.20
N LYS A 534 -7.61 22.60 12.85
CA LYS A 534 -6.19 22.36 13.14
C LYS A 534 -5.26 23.30 12.37
N SER A 535 -5.66 23.72 11.17
CA SER A 535 -4.89 24.70 10.38
C SER A 535 -4.89 26.07 11.04
N LEU A 536 -6.04 26.54 11.53
CA LEU A 536 -6.16 27.80 12.27
C LEU A 536 -5.39 27.77 13.59
N GLU A 537 -5.51 26.67 14.37
CA GLU A 537 -4.78 26.50 15.65
C GLU A 537 -3.26 26.62 15.49
N ARG A 538 -2.70 26.30 14.30
CA ARG A 538 -1.26 26.18 14.05
C ARG A 538 -0.73 27.12 12.97
N ASP A 539 -1.57 27.99 12.44
CA ASP A 539 -1.21 28.86 11.32
C ASP A 539 -0.56 28.07 10.18
N LEU A 540 -1.32 27.10 9.64
CA LEU A 540 -0.96 26.27 8.51
C LEU A 540 -1.95 26.43 7.36
N ASP A 541 -1.49 26.25 6.12
CA ASP A 541 -2.36 26.16 4.95
C ASP A 541 -3.17 24.83 5.01
N PRO A 542 -4.53 24.86 5.07
CA PRO A 542 -5.34 23.67 5.15
C PRO A 542 -5.21 22.78 3.92
N TYR A 543 -4.93 23.36 2.76
CA TYR A 543 -4.70 22.61 1.52
C TYR A 543 -3.35 21.89 1.52
N LEU A 544 -2.35 22.40 2.25
CA LEU A 544 -1.09 21.67 2.47
C LEU A 544 -1.33 20.43 3.35
N ILE A 545 -2.16 20.56 4.39
CA ILE A 545 -2.51 19.41 5.24
C ILE A 545 -3.26 18.36 4.43
N LEU A 546 -4.27 18.74 3.63
CA LEU A 546 -4.98 17.83 2.72
C LEU A 546 -4.03 17.13 1.73
N ALA A 547 -3.11 17.88 1.14
CA ALA A 547 -2.15 17.37 0.18
C ALA A 547 -1.22 16.32 0.79
N LEU A 548 -0.79 16.55 2.03
CA LEU A 548 0.04 15.63 2.80
C LEU A 548 -0.75 14.37 3.16
N ILE A 549 -1.93 14.48 3.75
CA ILE A 549 -2.78 13.33 4.12
C ILE A 549 -3.09 12.47 2.89
N ARG A 550 -3.38 13.12 1.76
CA ARG A 550 -3.62 12.41 0.51
C ARG A 550 -2.40 11.58 0.08
N GLN A 551 -1.20 12.08 0.28
CA GLN A 551 0.04 11.37 -0.06
C GLN A 551 0.36 10.26 0.95
N GLU A 552 0.05 10.45 2.23
CA GLU A 552 0.38 9.52 3.31
C GLU A 552 -0.57 8.32 3.38
N SER A 553 -1.87 8.56 3.31
CA SER A 553 -2.89 7.54 3.60
C SER A 553 -4.00 7.42 2.57
N LEU A 554 -4.08 8.31 1.57
CA LEU A 554 -5.29 8.47 0.74
C LEU A 554 -6.57 8.62 1.60
N PHE A 555 -6.45 9.30 2.73
CA PHE A 555 -7.51 9.52 3.73
C PHE A 555 -7.99 8.24 4.42
N ASP A 556 -7.23 7.15 4.38
CA ASP A 556 -7.52 5.97 5.19
C ASP A 556 -7.09 6.22 6.64
N GLN A 557 -8.07 6.44 7.51
CA GLN A 557 -7.87 6.67 8.94
C GLN A 557 -7.18 5.48 9.63
N ARG A 558 -7.29 4.27 9.08
CA ARG A 558 -6.69 3.05 9.62
C ARG A 558 -5.44 2.59 8.86
N ALA A 559 -4.89 3.45 8.01
CA ALA A 559 -3.67 3.14 7.28
C ALA A 559 -2.52 2.77 8.21
N ARG A 560 -1.78 1.73 7.83
CA ARG A 560 -0.57 1.27 8.51
C ARG A 560 0.51 0.97 7.48
N SER A 561 1.64 1.63 7.60
CA SER A 561 2.78 1.39 6.71
C SER A 561 3.65 0.21 7.18
N PRO A 562 4.50 -0.34 6.30
CA PRO A 562 5.53 -1.33 6.69
C PRO A 562 6.52 -0.80 7.72
N ALA A 563 6.71 0.51 7.81
CA ALA A 563 7.55 1.19 8.81
C ALA A 563 6.81 1.50 10.12
N ALA A 564 5.61 0.89 10.32
CA ALA A 564 4.75 1.09 11.47
C ALA A 564 4.23 2.53 11.66
N ALA A 565 4.17 3.33 10.59
CA ALA A 565 3.47 4.61 10.60
C ALA A 565 1.95 4.39 10.58
N LEU A 566 1.19 5.22 11.31
CA LEU A 566 -0.23 5.01 11.63
C LEU A 566 -1.10 6.22 11.31
N GLY A 567 -2.30 5.96 10.80
CA GLY A 567 -3.38 6.93 10.65
C GLY A 567 -3.24 7.87 9.46
N LEU A 568 -4.05 8.93 9.46
CA LEU A 568 -4.20 9.88 8.34
C LEU A 568 -2.88 10.51 7.88
N MET A 569 -2.07 11.00 8.84
CA MET A 569 -0.80 11.66 8.59
C MET A 569 0.41 10.73 8.80
N GLN A 570 0.20 9.42 8.88
CA GLN A 570 1.24 8.38 8.96
C GLN A 570 2.32 8.66 10.01
N LEU A 571 1.91 8.91 11.24
CA LEU A 571 2.85 9.16 12.34
C LEU A 571 3.46 7.86 12.87
N ILE A 572 4.78 7.80 12.96
CA ILE A 572 5.44 6.71 13.70
C ILE A 572 5.29 6.94 15.21
N PRO A 573 5.02 5.87 16.01
CA PRO A 573 4.75 6.02 17.44
C PRO A 573 5.79 6.81 18.23
N PRO A 574 7.10 6.69 17.99
CA PRO A 574 8.11 7.53 18.66
C PRO A 574 7.94 9.04 18.37
N THR A 575 7.67 9.41 17.11
CA THR A 575 7.42 10.81 16.73
C THR A 575 6.14 11.33 17.38
N ALA A 576 5.05 10.55 17.34
CA ALA A 576 3.80 10.90 17.99
C ALA A 576 3.98 11.13 19.50
N ALA A 577 4.73 10.25 20.18
CA ALA A 577 5.01 10.39 21.60
C ALA A 577 5.89 11.62 21.93
N ARG A 578 6.84 11.97 21.07
CA ARG A 578 7.66 13.19 21.20
C ARG A 578 6.81 14.44 21.09
N VAL A 579 6.00 14.52 20.06
CA VAL A 579 5.10 15.67 19.81
C VAL A 579 4.03 15.79 20.90
N ALA A 580 3.47 14.67 21.38
CA ALA A 580 2.51 14.69 22.48
C ALA A 580 3.13 15.30 23.76
N ARG A 581 4.36 14.92 24.11
CA ARG A 581 5.09 15.51 25.27
C ARG A 581 5.32 17.03 25.09
N GLN A 582 5.66 17.48 23.87
CA GLN A 582 5.83 18.89 23.57
C GLN A 582 4.52 19.67 23.78
N LEU A 583 3.38 19.07 23.46
CA LEU A 583 2.05 19.65 23.68
C LEU A 583 1.54 19.49 25.13
N GLY A 584 2.29 18.85 26.02
CA GLY A 584 1.88 18.60 27.40
C GLY A 584 0.75 17.57 27.54
N ILE A 585 0.56 16.71 26.56
CA ILE A 585 -0.45 15.63 26.57
C ILE A 585 0.22 14.26 26.70
N ALA A 586 -0.55 13.30 27.24
CA ALA A 586 -0.04 11.93 27.37
C ALA A 586 0.25 11.29 25.99
N PRO A 587 1.37 10.56 25.84
CA PRO A 587 1.63 9.83 24.61
C PRO A 587 0.49 8.87 24.26
N PRO A 588 -0.02 8.92 23.03
CA PRO A 588 -1.15 8.07 22.61
C PRO A 588 -0.74 6.62 22.47
N SER A 589 -1.68 5.69 22.71
CA SER A 589 -1.55 4.31 22.27
C SER A 589 -1.62 4.22 20.75
N GLN A 590 -1.22 3.06 20.18
CA GLN A 590 -1.32 2.84 18.73
C GLN A 590 -2.76 2.94 18.23
N ASP A 591 -3.74 2.47 19.00
CA ASP A 591 -5.15 2.55 18.63
C ASP A 591 -5.65 4.00 18.60
N LYS A 592 -5.18 4.83 19.52
CA LYS A 592 -5.48 6.27 19.55
C LYS A 592 -4.93 7.01 18.33
N LEU A 593 -3.84 6.56 17.73
CA LEU A 593 -3.30 7.14 16.50
C LEU A 593 -4.18 6.91 15.26
N PHE A 594 -5.17 6.02 15.33
CA PHE A 594 -6.19 5.89 14.29
C PHE A 594 -7.36 6.84 14.48
N GLU A 595 -7.49 7.54 15.62
CA GLU A 595 -8.50 8.59 15.80
C GLU A 595 -8.08 9.83 15.04
N ALA A 596 -8.97 10.34 14.17
CA ALA A 596 -8.64 11.46 13.27
C ALA A 596 -8.19 12.72 14.03
N ASP A 597 -8.87 13.09 15.11
CA ASP A 597 -8.52 14.28 15.90
C ASP A 597 -7.14 14.15 16.55
N VAL A 598 -6.82 12.99 17.14
CA VAL A 598 -5.51 12.73 17.75
C VAL A 598 -4.40 12.77 16.69
N ASN A 599 -4.63 12.10 15.56
CA ASN A 599 -3.64 12.02 14.49
C ASN A 599 -3.37 13.38 13.84
N LEU A 600 -4.43 14.15 13.56
CA LEU A 600 -4.32 15.49 13.01
C LEU A 600 -3.70 16.48 14.01
N THR A 601 -4.05 16.41 15.30
CA THR A 601 -3.45 17.27 16.34
C THR A 601 -1.94 17.10 16.39
N LEU A 602 -1.46 15.85 16.39
CA LEU A 602 -0.03 15.57 16.46
C LEU A 602 0.68 15.79 15.12
N GLY A 603 0.07 15.38 14.02
CA GLY A 603 0.67 15.48 12.69
C GLY A 603 0.82 16.91 12.21
N THR A 604 -0.17 17.76 12.46
CA THR A 604 -0.10 19.19 12.11
C THR A 604 0.89 19.94 12.99
N GLN A 605 1.02 19.58 14.27
CA GLN A 605 2.06 20.12 15.12
C GLN A 605 3.45 19.74 14.61
N TYR A 606 3.67 18.47 14.27
CA TYR A 606 4.94 18.02 13.69
C TYR A 606 5.28 18.74 12.39
N LEU A 607 4.30 18.92 11.50
CA LEU A 607 4.49 19.70 10.27
C LEU A 607 4.87 21.16 10.56
N LYS A 608 4.21 21.81 11.55
CA LYS A 608 4.54 23.18 11.97
C LYS A 608 5.96 23.28 12.50
N ASP A 609 6.37 22.33 13.35
CA ASP A 609 7.73 22.29 13.91
C ASP A 609 8.79 22.19 12.80
N LEU A 610 8.54 21.37 11.78
CA LEU A 610 9.42 21.22 10.62
C LEU A 610 9.46 22.49 9.76
N LEU A 611 8.32 23.14 9.54
CA LEU A 611 8.28 24.40 8.80
C LEU A 611 9.09 25.49 9.53
N LEU A 612 8.93 25.61 10.82
CA LEU A 612 9.73 26.55 11.64
C LEU A 612 11.22 26.22 11.59
N ARG A 613 11.58 24.94 11.73
CA ARG A 613 12.97 24.48 11.67
C ARG A 613 13.67 24.85 10.37
N TYR A 614 12.98 24.75 9.24
CA TYR A 614 13.54 25.02 7.91
C TYR A 614 13.15 26.39 7.34
N GLY A 615 12.83 27.39 8.21
CA GLY A 615 12.56 28.76 7.79
C GLY A 615 11.35 28.90 6.85
N ASN A 616 10.30 28.14 7.07
CA ASN A 616 9.10 28.02 6.22
C ASN A 616 9.39 27.53 4.79
N ASN A 617 10.52 26.88 4.56
CA ASN A 617 10.80 26.21 3.31
C ASN A 617 10.02 24.87 3.24
N TRP A 618 8.94 24.87 2.46
CA TRP A 618 8.05 23.72 2.36
C TRP A 618 8.74 22.49 1.81
N GLN A 619 9.63 22.65 0.84
CA GLN A 619 10.35 21.53 0.20
C GLN A 619 11.22 20.79 1.21
N LYS A 620 11.97 21.53 2.03
CA LYS A 620 12.81 20.96 3.09
C LYS A 620 11.98 20.37 4.23
N ALA A 621 10.92 21.05 4.65
CA ALA A 621 10.01 20.55 5.69
C ALA A 621 9.32 19.25 5.26
N LEU A 622 8.81 19.16 4.03
CA LEU A 622 8.20 17.94 3.48
C LEU A 622 9.23 16.82 3.32
N ALA A 623 10.44 17.15 2.90
CA ALA A 623 11.54 16.17 2.85
C ALA A 623 11.84 15.60 4.24
N ALA A 624 11.88 16.45 5.28
CA ALA A 624 12.10 16.03 6.66
C ALA A 624 10.92 15.24 7.24
N TYR A 625 9.70 15.57 6.85
CA TYR A 625 8.52 14.81 7.25
C TYR A 625 8.62 13.33 6.81
N ASN A 626 9.08 13.11 5.58
CA ASN A 626 9.20 11.76 5.01
C ASN A 626 10.50 11.04 5.40
N ALA A 627 11.65 11.72 5.36
CA ALA A 627 12.97 11.10 5.57
C ALA A 627 13.54 11.30 6.99
N GLY A 628 12.92 12.16 7.78
CA GLY A 628 13.44 12.59 9.09
C GLY A 628 14.39 13.79 9.00
N GLU A 629 14.46 14.56 10.08
CA GLU A 629 15.24 15.81 10.18
C GLU A 629 16.74 15.58 9.93
N ALA A 630 17.30 14.52 10.52
CA ALA A 630 18.73 14.22 10.39
C ALA A 630 19.17 13.98 8.94
N ALA A 631 18.30 13.45 8.10
CA ALA A 631 18.60 13.24 6.68
C ALA A 631 18.68 14.59 5.96
N VAL A 632 17.72 15.48 6.17
CA VAL A 632 17.68 16.80 5.51
C VAL A 632 18.82 17.69 6.01
N ASP A 633 19.13 17.68 7.31
CA ASP A 633 20.27 18.44 7.86
C ASP A 633 21.61 18.00 7.24
N ARG A 634 21.74 16.72 6.92
CA ARG A 634 22.91 16.21 6.18
C ARG A 634 22.89 16.69 4.74
N TRP A 635 21.74 16.61 4.06
CA TRP A 635 21.63 17.05 2.65
C TRP A 635 21.84 18.55 2.49
N GLU A 636 21.46 19.38 3.45
CA GLU A 636 21.78 20.82 3.42
C GLU A 636 23.28 21.11 3.43
N ARG A 637 24.07 20.26 4.10
CA ARG A 637 25.55 20.38 4.08
C ARG A 637 26.18 19.85 2.80
N GLU A 638 25.57 18.81 2.20
CA GLU A 638 26.11 18.12 1.02
C GLU A 638 25.65 18.77 -0.30
N ILE A 639 24.44 19.32 -0.33
CA ILE A 639 23.84 19.95 -1.51
C ILE A 639 24.01 21.46 -1.42
N THR A 640 25.14 21.93 -1.89
CA THR A 640 25.44 23.37 -1.93
C THR A 640 24.73 24.01 -3.13
N THR A 641 23.54 24.55 -2.92
CA THR A 641 22.78 25.32 -3.93
C THR A 641 21.79 26.24 -3.24
N ASP A 642 21.58 27.44 -3.77
CA ASP A 642 20.54 28.38 -3.38
C ASP A 642 19.25 28.14 -4.16
N ASP A 643 19.28 27.32 -5.21
CA ASP A 643 18.13 26.97 -6.03
C ASP A 643 17.37 25.79 -5.39
N ILE A 644 16.21 26.09 -4.82
CA ILE A 644 15.38 25.07 -4.14
C ILE A 644 14.87 23.99 -5.11
N GLU A 645 14.71 24.31 -6.39
CA GLU A 645 14.30 23.35 -7.41
C GLU A 645 15.41 22.34 -7.65
N GLU A 646 16.67 22.82 -7.73
CA GLU A 646 17.86 21.99 -7.81
C GLU A 646 18.02 21.14 -6.53
N PHE A 647 17.80 21.72 -5.33
CA PHE A 647 17.85 20.98 -4.07
C PHE A 647 16.91 19.76 -4.10
N VAL A 648 15.65 19.97 -4.53
CA VAL A 648 14.65 18.88 -4.60
C VAL A 648 15.11 17.77 -5.54
N GLU A 649 15.67 18.10 -6.71
CA GLU A 649 16.16 17.08 -7.66
C GLU A 649 17.36 16.29 -7.13
N ARG A 650 18.16 16.91 -6.29
CA ARG A 650 19.39 16.32 -5.72
C ARG A 650 19.14 15.56 -4.42
N ILE A 651 17.90 15.53 -3.87
CA ILE A 651 17.56 14.68 -2.72
C ILE A 651 17.94 13.21 -3.06
N PRO A 652 18.86 12.59 -2.28
CA PRO A 652 19.38 11.27 -2.60
C PRO A 652 18.32 10.17 -2.55
N TYR A 653 17.35 10.28 -1.60
CA TYR A 653 16.29 9.30 -1.46
C TYR A 653 15.21 9.51 -2.52
N VAL A 654 15.12 8.57 -3.47
CA VAL A 654 14.16 8.61 -4.59
C VAL A 654 12.73 8.74 -4.09
N GLU A 655 12.38 8.02 -3.01
CA GLU A 655 11.05 8.09 -2.37
C GLU A 655 10.77 9.50 -1.88
N THR A 656 11.68 10.09 -1.11
CA THR A 656 11.51 11.43 -0.53
C THR A 656 11.47 12.52 -1.61
N ARG A 657 12.32 12.42 -2.64
CA ARG A 657 12.29 13.31 -3.80
C ARG A 657 10.93 13.28 -4.50
N GLY A 658 10.39 12.08 -4.72
CA GLY A 658 9.05 11.89 -5.28
C GLY A 658 7.94 12.41 -4.35
N TYR A 659 8.05 12.16 -3.05
CA TYR A 659 7.10 12.61 -2.04
C TYR A 659 6.94 14.14 -2.03
N VAL A 660 8.03 14.87 -1.96
CA VAL A 660 8.01 16.35 -1.98
C VAL A 660 7.29 16.88 -3.23
N LYS A 661 7.64 16.36 -4.40
CA LYS A 661 7.00 16.75 -5.67
C LYS A 661 5.50 16.44 -5.69
N LEU A 662 5.10 15.28 -5.17
CA LEU A 662 3.71 14.86 -5.14
C LEU A 662 2.86 15.68 -4.17
N VAL A 663 3.38 15.99 -2.99
CA VAL A 663 2.66 16.85 -2.02
C VAL A 663 2.48 18.26 -2.57
N LEU A 664 3.50 18.87 -3.13
CA LEU A 664 3.42 20.21 -3.72
C LEU A 664 2.47 20.26 -4.93
N ARG A 665 2.47 19.22 -5.78
CA ARG A 665 1.49 19.06 -6.84
C ARG A 665 0.07 18.96 -6.29
N ASN A 666 -0.15 18.10 -5.30
CA ASN A 666 -1.46 17.90 -4.68
C ASN A 666 -1.96 19.22 -4.07
N HIS A 667 -1.11 19.95 -3.37
CA HIS A 667 -1.45 21.25 -2.79
C HIS A 667 -1.96 22.25 -3.86
N ARG A 668 -1.23 22.38 -4.98
CA ARG A 668 -1.64 23.26 -6.07
C ARG A 668 -3.01 22.87 -6.64
N ILE A 669 -3.26 21.57 -6.81
CA ILE A 669 -4.54 21.07 -7.33
C ILE A 669 -5.66 21.39 -6.34
N TYR A 670 -5.46 21.17 -5.03
CA TYR A 670 -6.45 21.54 -4.02
C TYR A 670 -6.76 23.05 -4.05
N LYS A 671 -5.75 23.90 -4.14
CA LYS A 671 -5.97 25.36 -4.25
C LYS A 671 -6.76 25.70 -5.50
N ARG A 672 -6.41 25.15 -6.65
CA ARG A 672 -7.15 25.37 -7.92
C ARG A 672 -8.61 24.96 -7.81
N LEU A 673 -8.91 23.84 -7.15
CA LEU A 673 -10.26 23.30 -7.05
C LEU A 673 -11.13 24.03 -6.02
N TYR A 674 -10.56 24.48 -4.93
CA TYR A 674 -11.35 24.89 -3.75
C TYR A 674 -11.04 26.26 -3.18
N ASP A 675 -9.95 26.92 -3.57
CA ASP A 675 -9.62 28.26 -3.08
C ASP A 675 -10.46 29.31 -3.84
N GLN A 676 -11.58 29.71 -3.25
CA GLN A 676 -12.52 30.69 -3.83
C GLN A 676 -12.11 32.14 -3.60
N LYS A 677 -10.95 32.40 -3.02
CA LYS A 677 -10.47 33.76 -2.71
C LYS A 677 -9.78 34.44 -3.90
N ARG A 678 -10.07 34.01 -5.13
CA ARG A 678 -9.58 34.64 -6.34
C ARG A 678 -10.72 35.26 -7.15
#